data_f92b11175ca6d4b1563cf70fa0446e92
#
_entry.id   f92b11175ca6d4b1563cf70fa0446e92
#
_cell.length_a   1.000
_cell.length_b   1.000
_cell.length_c   1.000
_cell.angle_alpha   90.00
_cell.angle_beta   90.00
_cell.angle_gamma   90.00
#
_symmetry.space_group_name_H-M   'P 1'
#
loop_
_entity.id
_entity.type
_entity.pdbx_description
1 polymer ?
#
loop_
_entity_poly.entity_id
_entity_poly.type
_entity_poly.pdbx_seq_one_letter_code
_entity_poly.pdbx_strand_id
1 'polypeptide(L)'
;MTLKTEPFGNWASPVSAALIAGATIRLGQIALHGSTIAWSEGRPLEQGRNVVVQRSADGTRRDLNPAPFDARTRAHEYGGGAFVLLADGALVFSHYADQQLYRAAPVGAPVALTHGTAMRYADAVPDAVPDTARNRLIAVREDHTHSSIDAVATLVAISLHDGTEQVLASGHDFFSSPRLRPDGRQLAWLTWDHPNMPWDGSTLWLADVAADGTLTGARIVAGGSTESIFQPEWSPAGVLHFASDRTGWWNLYRLNGEGADASAQALCPMDAEFGQAQWVFGMSSYGFDGRGNIVCTFTQAGRSQLARIDAVTLQLQRIATSFCTISDLKVGGDFAAFIGGSDAAPAAVVRIDLVTLGCEVLRSASSSTVDAAFVSRAEAITFPTEGGLAAHALFYAPVNPGFTGPAAELPPLIVMSHGGPTSATTPAFNWGIQYWTTRGFAVVDVNYGGSTGYGRDYRQRLAGQWGVVDVDDAVNAARFLAGRGSVNPARTAIRGGSAGGYTTLCALTFRSFFQCGASHYGIGDLEALARDTHKFESRYLDGLIGPWPAAQALYHARSPINFTERLSSPMILLQGLEDKAVPPAQAQAMFDAVRAKGLAVALLMFEGEQHGFRRAATIQRALEAELYFYGRIFGFTPAGTIEPVAIENL
;
A
#
# COMPACT_ATOMS: atom_id res chain seq x y z
N MET A 1 -6.82 7.98 -39.10
CA MET A 1 -8.26 7.92 -38.83
C MET A 1 -8.75 9.35 -38.60
N THR A 2 -9.91 9.73 -39.13
CA THR A 2 -10.50 11.04 -38.86
C THR A 2 -11.02 11.03 -37.40
N LEU A 3 -10.58 11.98 -36.56
CA LEU A 3 -11.07 12.14 -35.21
C LEU A 3 -12.57 12.43 -35.21
N LYS A 4 -13.35 11.71 -34.40
CA LYS A 4 -14.76 11.99 -34.19
C LYS A 4 -14.91 13.01 -33.07
N THR A 5 -15.70 14.05 -33.32
CA THR A 5 -16.06 15.00 -32.25
C THR A 5 -17.27 14.47 -31.50
N GLU A 6 -17.08 14.10 -30.23
CA GLU A 6 -18.13 13.57 -29.36
C GLU A 6 -18.05 14.21 -28.00
N PRO A 7 -19.16 14.40 -27.27
CA PRO A 7 -19.14 14.87 -25.89
C PRO A 7 -18.21 14.04 -25.01
N PHE A 8 -17.54 14.70 -24.07
CA PHE A 8 -16.75 14.00 -23.06
C PHE A 8 -17.63 13.05 -22.24
N GLY A 9 -17.14 11.84 -21.98
CA GLY A 9 -17.86 10.75 -21.34
C GLY A 9 -18.51 9.75 -22.32
N ASN A 10 -18.77 10.16 -23.57
CA ASN A 10 -19.39 9.31 -24.60
C ASN A 10 -18.36 8.49 -25.41
N TRP A 11 -17.06 8.73 -25.23
CA TRP A 11 -16.02 8.12 -26.05
C TRP A 11 -15.95 6.60 -25.87
N ALA A 12 -15.96 5.86 -26.95
CA ALA A 12 -15.68 4.43 -26.91
C ALA A 12 -14.22 4.20 -26.52
N SER A 13 -13.99 3.24 -25.64
CA SER A 13 -12.66 2.97 -25.08
C SER A 13 -12.30 1.49 -25.21
N PRO A 14 -11.04 1.15 -25.54
CA PRO A 14 -10.55 -0.22 -25.50
C PRO A 14 -10.30 -0.69 -24.05
N VAL A 15 -10.19 0.23 -23.08
CA VAL A 15 -9.98 -0.08 -21.68
C VAL A 15 -11.34 -0.34 -21.03
N SER A 16 -11.82 -1.59 -21.08
CA SER A 16 -13.08 -2.00 -20.44
C SER A 16 -12.87 -2.38 -18.97
N ALA A 17 -13.95 -2.31 -18.17
CA ALA A 17 -13.94 -2.77 -16.79
C ALA A 17 -13.64 -4.28 -16.69
N ALA A 18 -14.18 -5.07 -17.64
CA ALA A 18 -13.91 -6.50 -17.75
C ALA A 18 -12.41 -6.79 -18.02
N LEU A 19 -11.75 -5.98 -18.88
CA LEU A 19 -10.31 -6.10 -19.12
C LEU A 19 -9.53 -5.85 -17.81
N ILE A 20 -9.86 -4.79 -17.07
CA ILE A 20 -9.21 -4.46 -15.80
C ILE A 20 -9.37 -5.60 -14.80
N ALA A 21 -10.60 -6.10 -14.67
CA ALA A 21 -10.94 -7.14 -13.70
C ALA A 21 -10.33 -8.51 -14.03
N GLY A 22 -10.32 -8.89 -15.32
CA GLY A 22 -9.93 -10.23 -15.73
C GLY A 22 -8.44 -10.39 -16.09
N ALA A 23 -7.80 -9.34 -16.55
CA ALA A 23 -6.42 -9.42 -17.04
C ALA A 23 -5.36 -8.95 -16.03
N THR A 24 -5.75 -8.42 -14.88
CA THR A 24 -4.84 -7.81 -13.92
C THR A 24 -4.70 -8.67 -12.67
N ILE A 25 -3.46 -8.94 -12.26
CA ILE A 25 -3.10 -9.55 -10.98
C ILE A 25 -2.42 -8.51 -10.10
N ARG A 26 -2.47 -8.69 -8.78
CA ARG A 26 -1.65 -7.92 -7.85
C ARG A 26 -0.34 -8.65 -7.61
N LEU A 27 0.77 -7.98 -7.88
CA LEU A 27 2.10 -8.46 -7.54
C LEU A 27 2.48 -7.96 -6.15
N GLY A 28 3.14 -8.78 -5.37
CA GLY A 28 3.61 -8.41 -4.02
C GLY A 28 4.74 -9.32 -3.56
N GLN A 29 5.28 -9.00 -2.42
CA GLN A 29 6.35 -9.69 -1.69
C GLN A 29 7.27 -10.55 -2.56
N ILE A 30 8.51 -10.10 -2.77
CA ILE A 30 9.56 -10.89 -3.45
C ILE A 30 10.41 -11.61 -2.41
N ALA A 31 10.78 -12.85 -2.68
CA ALA A 31 11.75 -13.63 -1.93
C ALA A 31 12.79 -14.24 -2.88
N LEU A 32 14.04 -14.34 -2.40
CA LEU A 32 15.14 -14.93 -3.13
C LEU A 32 15.67 -16.18 -2.40
N HIS A 33 16.02 -17.21 -3.16
CA HIS A 33 16.77 -18.35 -2.69
C HIS A 33 17.79 -18.78 -3.75
N GLY A 34 19.07 -18.44 -3.55
CA GLY A 34 20.09 -18.56 -4.59
C GLY A 34 19.71 -17.74 -5.84
N SER A 35 19.64 -18.38 -6.99
CA SER A 35 19.20 -17.77 -8.26
C SER A 35 17.69 -17.82 -8.49
N THR A 36 16.95 -18.46 -7.59
CA THR A 36 15.49 -18.61 -7.67
C THR A 36 14.81 -17.35 -7.14
N ILE A 37 13.80 -16.86 -7.88
CA ILE A 37 12.99 -15.71 -7.51
C ILE A 37 11.56 -16.19 -7.30
N ALA A 38 10.97 -15.84 -6.15
CA ALA A 38 9.55 -16.06 -5.89
C ALA A 38 8.85 -14.73 -5.58
N TRP A 39 7.55 -14.68 -5.88
CA TRP A 39 6.69 -13.52 -5.60
C TRP A 39 5.26 -13.96 -5.33
N SER A 40 4.46 -13.10 -4.70
CA SER A 40 3.03 -13.35 -4.54
C SER A 40 2.22 -12.74 -5.68
N GLU A 41 1.17 -13.47 -6.12
CA GLU A 41 0.15 -13.00 -7.06
C GLU A 41 -1.22 -13.05 -6.40
N GLY A 42 -1.88 -11.90 -6.22
CA GLY A 42 -3.30 -11.84 -5.91
C GLY A 42 -4.10 -11.98 -7.19
N ARG A 43 -4.91 -13.05 -7.33
CA ARG A 43 -5.59 -13.45 -8.56
C ARG A 43 -7.10 -13.19 -8.49
N PRO A 44 -7.63 -12.11 -9.12
CA PRO A 44 -9.06 -11.76 -9.03
C PRO A 44 -10.00 -12.84 -9.58
N LEU A 45 -9.58 -13.59 -10.63
CA LEU A 45 -10.35 -14.70 -11.19
C LEU A 45 -10.37 -15.95 -10.30
N GLU A 46 -9.51 -16.02 -9.29
CA GLU A 46 -9.47 -17.07 -8.28
C GLU A 46 -10.03 -16.55 -6.93
N GLN A 47 -11.07 -15.75 -6.95
CA GLN A 47 -11.71 -15.14 -5.76
C GLN A 47 -10.76 -14.24 -4.94
N GLY A 48 -9.72 -13.67 -5.57
CA GLY A 48 -8.73 -12.84 -4.91
C GLY A 48 -7.64 -13.62 -4.16
N ARG A 49 -7.52 -14.95 -4.37
CA ARG A 49 -6.53 -15.82 -3.75
C ARG A 49 -5.09 -15.37 -4.04
N ASN A 50 -4.23 -15.41 -3.02
CA ASN A 50 -2.80 -15.12 -3.14
C ASN A 50 -2.01 -16.41 -3.37
N VAL A 51 -1.26 -16.41 -4.46
CA VAL A 51 -0.44 -17.54 -4.91
C VAL A 51 1.02 -17.13 -4.90
N VAL A 52 1.86 -17.93 -4.26
CA VAL A 52 3.31 -17.77 -4.35
C VAL A 52 3.79 -18.47 -5.62
N VAL A 53 4.33 -17.70 -6.53
CA VAL A 53 4.88 -18.18 -7.80
C VAL A 53 6.39 -18.19 -7.72
N GLN A 54 7.01 -19.29 -8.10
CA GLN A 54 8.47 -19.44 -8.18
C GLN A 54 8.92 -19.47 -9.64
N ARG A 55 9.99 -18.76 -9.94
CA ARG A 55 10.72 -18.88 -11.20
C ARG A 55 12.13 -19.42 -10.94
N SER A 56 12.41 -20.57 -11.51
CA SER A 56 13.72 -21.22 -11.48
C SER A 56 14.70 -20.56 -12.46
N ALA A 57 15.99 -20.87 -12.33
CA ALA A 57 17.04 -20.30 -13.20
C ALA A 57 16.84 -20.64 -14.69
N ASP A 58 16.23 -21.77 -15.02
CA ASP A 58 15.88 -22.19 -16.38
C ASP A 58 14.67 -21.44 -16.97
N GLY A 59 14.05 -20.54 -16.20
CA GLY A 59 12.86 -19.78 -16.59
C GLY A 59 11.53 -20.46 -16.30
N THR A 60 11.51 -21.71 -15.83
CA THR A 60 10.29 -22.44 -15.47
C THR A 60 9.58 -21.75 -14.31
N ARG A 61 8.27 -21.57 -14.43
CA ARG A 61 7.40 -21.00 -13.38
C ARG A 61 6.47 -22.07 -12.82
N ARG A 62 6.29 -22.06 -11.50
CA ARG A 62 5.31 -22.93 -10.83
C ARG A 62 4.64 -22.21 -9.66
N ASP A 63 3.39 -22.57 -9.40
CA ASP A 63 2.67 -22.19 -8.18
C ASP A 63 3.15 -23.08 -7.02
N LEU A 64 3.47 -22.47 -5.87
CA LEU A 64 3.98 -23.21 -4.70
C LEU A 64 2.87 -23.59 -3.72
N ASN A 65 1.76 -22.85 -3.68
CA ASN A 65 0.58 -23.18 -2.89
C ASN A 65 -0.61 -23.48 -3.82
N PRO A 66 -0.99 -24.77 -3.98
CA PRO A 66 -2.13 -25.14 -4.80
C PRO A 66 -3.45 -24.67 -4.17
N ALA A 67 -4.53 -24.61 -4.96
CA ALA A 67 -5.86 -24.38 -4.43
C ALA A 67 -6.23 -25.54 -3.45
N PRO A 68 -6.93 -25.28 -2.34
CA PRO A 68 -7.55 -23.99 -1.96
C PRO A 68 -6.64 -23.07 -1.13
N PHE A 69 -5.37 -23.35 -0.97
CA PHE A 69 -4.48 -22.59 -0.10
C PHE A 69 -4.27 -21.16 -0.61
N ASP A 70 -4.48 -20.18 0.29
CA ASP A 70 -4.27 -18.74 0.07
C ASP A 70 -3.12 -18.27 0.98
N ALA A 71 -1.99 -17.89 0.38
CA ALA A 71 -0.79 -17.44 1.09
C ALA A 71 -0.95 -15.98 1.54
N ARG A 72 -1.67 -15.77 2.65
CA ARG A 72 -2.00 -14.46 3.20
C ARG A 72 -2.19 -14.52 4.70
N THR A 73 -1.71 -13.51 5.41
CA THR A 73 -1.94 -13.31 6.85
C THR A 73 -2.84 -12.10 7.08
N ARG A 74 -3.50 -12.07 8.26
CA ARG A 74 -4.20 -10.92 8.81
C ARG A 74 -3.49 -10.31 10.02
N ALA A 75 -2.26 -10.69 10.27
CA ALA A 75 -1.46 -10.00 11.30
C ALA A 75 -1.44 -8.50 11.00
N HIS A 76 -1.60 -7.64 12.01
CA HIS A 76 -1.87 -6.20 11.89
C HIS A 76 -3.07 -5.85 10.97
N GLU A 77 -3.98 -6.79 10.71
CA GLU A 77 -5.11 -6.76 9.78
C GLU A 77 -4.71 -6.61 8.30
N TYR A 78 -3.66 -5.85 7.99
CA TYR A 78 -3.18 -5.61 6.61
C TYR A 78 -2.25 -6.69 6.08
N GLY A 79 -1.61 -7.47 6.97
CA GLY A 79 -0.74 -8.59 6.59
C GLY A 79 0.59 -8.17 5.98
N GLY A 80 0.99 -8.85 4.91
CA GLY A 80 2.35 -8.81 4.35
C GLY A 80 3.26 -9.81 5.04
N GLY A 81 4.49 -10.04 4.52
CA GLY A 81 5.41 -11.01 5.10
C GLY A 81 4.81 -12.42 5.26
N ALA A 82 3.90 -12.80 4.36
CA ALA A 82 3.07 -13.98 4.51
C ALA A 82 3.79 -15.30 4.17
N PHE A 83 4.97 -15.24 3.59
CA PHE A 83 5.71 -16.46 3.23
C PHE A 83 7.23 -16.29 3.30
N VAL A 84 7.91 -17.39 3.42
CA VAL A 84 9.38 -17.50 3.36
C VAL A 84 9.79 -18.77 2.63
N LEU A 85 10.89 -18.71 1.87
CA LEU A 85 11.54 -19.87 1.24
C LEU A 85 12.62 -20.42 2.17
N LEU A 86 12.62 -21.74 2.35
CA LEU A 86 13.63 -22.44 3.13
C LEU A 86 14.79 -22.93 2.23
N ALA A 87 15.93 -23.25 2.86
CA ALA A 87 17.12 -23.73 2.17
C ALA A 87 16.91 -25.06 1.39
N ASP A 88 15.97 -25.88 1.81
CA ASP A 88 15.59 -27.13 1.15
C ASP A 88 14.60 -26.91 -0.03
N GLY A 89 14.28 -25.65 -0.33
CA GLY A 89 13.33 -25.25 -1.38
C GLY A 89 11.86 -25.38 -0.98
N ALA A 90 11.55 -25.71 0.28
CA ALA A 90 10.19 -25.66 0.79
C ALA A 90 9.70 -24.24 0.99
N LEU A 91 8.40 -24.03 0.82
CA LEU A 91 7.70 -22.81 1.18
C LEU A 91 7.09 -22.96 2.57
N VAL A 92 7.27 -21.97 3.44
CA VAL A 92 6.40 -21.80 4.62
C VAL A 92 5.55 -20.55 4.42
N PHE A 93 4.25 -20.66 4.65
CA PHE A 93 3.31 -19.55 4.45
C PHE A 93 2.16 -19.55 5.46
N SER A 94 1.64 -18.37 5.76
CA SER A 94 0.40 -18.22 6.53
C SER A 94 -0.79 -18.49 5.61
N HIS A 95 -1.66 -19.42 5.98
CA HIS A 95 -2.88 -19.72 5.23
C HIS A 95 -4.03 -18.82 5.68
N TYR A 96 -4.70 -18.15 4.73
CA TYR A 96 -5.71 -17.14 5.04
C TYR A 96 -6.90 -17.67 5.84
N ALA A 97 -7.36 -18.90 5.56
CA ALA A 97 -8.59 -19.43 6.11
C ALA A 97 -8.52 -19.65 7.63
N ASP A 98 -7.38 -20.15 8.14
CA ASP A 98 -7.17 -20.49 9.55
C ASP A 98 -6.02 -19.72 10.22
N GLN A 99 -5.28 -18.91 9.45
CA GLN A 99 -4.13 -18.10 9.88
C GLN A 99 -2.95 -18.91 10.40
N GLN A 100 -2.94 -20.26 10.17
CA GLN A 100 -1.84 -21.13 10.56
C GLN A 100 -0.71 -21.09 9.54
N LEU A 101 0.50 -21.40 10.01
CA LEU A 101 1.62 -21.64 9.13
C LEU A 101 1.51 -23.05 8.51
N TYR A 102 1.72 -23.11 7.21
CA TYR A 102 1.80 -24.35 6.44
C TYR A 102 3.17 -24.47 5.80
N ARG A 103 3.70 -25.70 5.78
CA ARG A 103 4.91 -26.03 5.04
C ARG A 103 4.52 -26.80 3.78
N ALA A 104 4.88 -26.26 2.62
CA ALA A 104 4.75 -26.91 1.32
C ALA A 104 6.15 -27.36 0.87
N ALA A 105 6.39 -28.67 0.89
CA ALA A 105 7.59 -29.25 0.28
C ALA A 105 7.54 -29.07 -1.24
N PRO A 106 8.68 -29.18 -1.95
CA PRO A 106 8.72 -29.13 -3.42
C PRO A 106 7.78 -30.12 -4.12
N VAL A 107 7.44 -31.21 -3.45
CA VAL A 107 6.50 -32.24 -3.91
C VAL A 107 5.56 -32.59 -2.75
N GLY A 108 4.27 -32.69 -3.01
CA GLY A 108 3.24 -33.01 -2.02
C GLY A 108 2.29 -31.87 -1.71
N ALA A 109 1.29 -32.15 -0.88
CA ALA A 109 0.36 -31.13 -0.40
C ALA A 109 0.97 -30.35 0.77
N PRO A 110 0.60 -29.06 0.95
CA PRO A 110 0.97 -28.31 2.14
C PRO A 110 0.48 -28.99 3.42
N VAL A 111 1.33 -29.01 4.45
CA VAL A 111 1.02 -29.57 5.78
C VAL A 111 1.07 -28.46 6.81
N ALA A 112 0.09 -28.42 7.71
CA ALA A 112 0.07 -27.44 8.79
C ALA A 112 1.29 -27.64 9.69
N LEU A 113 2.01 -26.55 9.95
CA LEU A 113 3.15 -26.49 10.88
C LEU A 113 2.71 -26.05 12.27
N THR A 114 1.75 -25.12 12.35
CA THR A 114 1.18 -24.65 13.63
C THR A 114 -0.30 -25.02 13.74
N HIS A 115 -0.84 -25.07 14.97
CA HIS A 115 -2.19 -25.57 15.23
C HIS A 115 -3.01 -24.70 16.20
N GLY A 116 -2.57 -23.50 16.52
CA GLY A 116 -3.24 -22.58 17.43
C GLY A 116 -4.46 -21.90 16.80
N THR A 117 -5.65 -22.05 17.38
CA THR A 117 -6.92 -21.58 16.78
C THR A 117 -7.12 -20.06 16.77
N ALA A 118 -6.32 -19.30 17.52
CA ALA A 118 -6.45 -17.84 17.67
C ALA A 118 -5.13 -17.11 17.39
N MET A 119 -4.21 -17.75 16.68
CA MET A 119 -2.89 -17.19 16.37
C MET A 119 -2.83 -16.69 14.95
N ARG A 120 -2.10 -15.60 14.72
CA ARG A 120 -1.74 -15.11 13.40
C ARG A 120 -0.23 -14.92 13.33
N TYR A 121 0.37 -15.25 12.20
CA TYR A 121 1.82 -15.20 12.01
C TYR A 121 2.19 -14.38 10.78
N ALA A 122 3.31 -13.64 10.87
CA ALA A 122 3.87 -12.85 9.79
C ALA A 122 5.39 -12.67 9.91
N ASP A 123 6.02 -12.19 8.83
CA ASP A 123 7.40 -11.72 8.77
C ASP A 123 8.43 -12.76 9.27
N ALA A 124 8.22 -14.02 8.90
CA ALA A 124 9.08 -15.12 9.30
C ALA A 124 10.45 -15.08 8.63
N VAL A 125 11.50 -15.34 9.41
CA VAL A 125 12.87 -15.54 8.91
C VAL A 125 13.42 -16.89 9.38
N PRO A 126 14.18 -17.62 8.55
CA PRO A 126 14.81 -18.89 8.94
C PRO A 126 15.93 -18.65 9.98
N ASP A 127 15.96 -19.49 11.02
CA ASP A 127 17.08 -19.66 11.93
C ASP A 127 17.56 -21.13 11.83
N ALA A 128 18.27 -21.39 10.74
CA ALA A 128 18.86 -22.69 10.45
C ALA A 128 20.36 -22.50 10.16
N VAL A 129 21.10 -22.10 11.19
CA VAL A 129 22.54 -21.85 11.07
C VAL A 129 23.28 -23.18 11.09
N PRO A 130 24.17 -23.45 10.11
CA PRO A 130 25.02 -24.63 10.15
C PRO A 130 25.74 -24.79 11.49
N ASP A 131 25.95 -26.05 11.91
CA ASP A 131 26.61 -26.41 13.16
C ASP A 131 25.87 -26.01 14.46
N THR A 132 24.62 -25.58 14.36
CA THR A 132 23.74 -25.37 15.52
C THR A 132 22.59 -26.40 15.50
N ALA A 133 22.03 -26.67 16.70
CA ALA A 133 20.81 -27.50 16.79
C ALA A 133 19.53 -26.74 16.38
N ARG A 134 19.65 -25.48 15.95
CA ARG A 134 18.52 -24.62 15.62
C ARG A 134 18.05 -24.90 14.19
N ASN A 135 16.82 -25.37 14.08
CA ASN A 135 16.09 -25.55 12.84
C ASN A 135 14.66 -25.04 13.04
N ARG A 136 14.52 -23.72 12.99
CA ARG A 136 13.28 -23.02 13.36
C ARG A 136 13.07 -21.76 12.53
N LEU A 137 11.90 -21.18 12.62
CA LEU A 137 11.60 -19.82 12.15
C LEU A 137 11.57 -18.86 13.33
N ILE A 138 11.95 -17.61 13.09
CA ILE A 138 11.64 -16.49 13.99
C ILE A 138 10.57 -15.66 13.28
N ALA A 139 9.43 -15.42 13.95
CA ALA A 139 8.28 -14.75 13.34
C ALA A 139 7.59 -13.81 14.34
N VAL A 140 6.83 -12.86 13.81
CA VAL A 140 5.84 -12.12 14.58
C VAL A 140 4.63 -13.02 14.76
N ARG A 141 4.10 -13.08 16.00
CA ARG A 141 2.85 -13.77 16.34
C ARG A 141 1.91 -12.81 17.06
N GLU A 142 0.66 -12.78 16.62
CA GLU A 142 -0.46 -12.20 17.35
C GLU A 142 -1.30 -13.30 18.00
N ASP A 143 -1.55 -13.15 19.29
CA ASP A 143 -2.40 -14.03 20.10
C ASP A 143 -3.75 -13.34 20.36
N HIS A 144 -4.79 -13.85 19.71
CA HIS A 144 -6.17 -13.39 19.80
C HIS A 144 -7.01 -14.21 20.78
N THR A 145 -6.39 -15.05 21.64
CA THR A 145 -7.12 -15.95 22.57
C THR A 145 -8.01 -15.16 23.52
N HIS A 146 -7.57 -14.00 23.98
CA HIS A 146 -8.28 -13.18 24.98
C HIS A 146 -9.06 -12.02 24.36
N SER A 147 -8.72 -11.59 23.15
CA SER A 147 -9.40 -10.50 22.44
C SER A 147 -9.27 -10.69 20.94
N SER A 148 -10.38 -10.57 20.23
CA SER A 148 -10.39 -10.59 18.77
C SER A 148 -9.88 -9.28 18.14
N ILE A 149 -9.87 -8.19 18.92
CA ILE A 149 -9.52 -6.83 18.47
C ILE A 149 -8.13 -6.45 18.99
N ASP A 150 -7.85 -6.69 20.28
CA ASP A 150 -6.61 -6.30 20.95
C ASP A 150 -5.72 -7.52 21.24
N ALA A 151 -5.05 -8.00 20.20
CA ALA A 151 -4.17 -9.16 20.27
C ALA A 151 -2.87 -8.84 21.01
N VAL A 152 -2.31 -9.83 21.72
CA VAL A 152 -0.97 -9.77 22.30
C VAL A 152 0.05 -10.10 21.21
N ALA A 153 0.92 -9.15 20.87
CA ALA A 153 2.00 -9.34 19.91
C ALA A 153 3.28 -9.83 20.58
N THR A 154 3.99 -10.75 19.94
CA THR A 154 5.25 -11.31 20.40
C THR A 154 6.17 -11.66 19.23
N LEU A 155 7.49 -11.71 19.46
CA LEU A 155 8.39 -12.50 18.63
C LEU A 155 8.45 -13.93 19.16
N VAL A 156 8.30 -14.89 18.27
CA VAL A 156 8.35 -16.33 18.60
C VAL A 156 9.35 -17.05 17.72
N ALA A 157 9.98 -18.07 18.28
CA ALA A 157 10.68 -19.10 17.53
C ALA A 157 9.74 -20.29 17.34
N ILE A 158 9.67 -20.85 16.13
CA ILE A 158 8.77 -21.93 15.74
C ILE A 158 9.61 -23.07 15.14
N SER A 159 9.60 -24.22 15.80
CA SER A 159 10.32 -25.40 15.34
C SER A 159 9.81 -25.87 13.98
N LEU A 160 10.70 -26.07 13.01
CA LEU A 160 10.36 -26.61 11.68
C LEU A 160 10.09 -28.12 11.69
N HIS A 161 10.34 -28.78 12.84
CA HIS A 161 10.13 -30.22 12.99
C HIS A 161 8.69 -30.54 13.43
N ASP A 162 8.20 -29.83 14.45
CA ASP A 162 6.94 -30.17 15.12
C ASP A 162 6.04 -28.95 15.42
N GLY A 163 6.45 -27.75 15.00
CA GLY A 163 5.68 -26.53 15.19
C GLY A 163 5.66 -26.00 16.63
N THR A 164 6.46 -26.56 17.55
CA THR A 164 6.54 -26.02 18.91
C THR A 164 7.05 -24.60 18.93
N GLU A 165 6.47 -23.79 19.82
CA GLU A 165 6.73 -22.36 19.87
C GLU A 165 7.45 -21.96 21.15
N GLN A 166 8.37 -21.03 21.03
CA GLN A 166 9.06 -20.37 22.15
C GLN A 166 8.96 -18.86 21.98
N VAL A 167 8.42 -18.15 22.97
CA VAL A 167 8.42 -16.69 22.99
C VAL A 167 9.85 -16.19 23.20
N LEU A 168 10.32 -15.34 22.29
CA LEU A 168 11.65 -14.72 22.33
C LEU A 168 11.61 -13.30 22.88
N ALA A 169 10.59 -12.52 22.55
CA ALA A 169 10.38 -11.15 23.04
C ALA A 169 8.88 -10.83 23.16
N SER A 170 8.54 -10.02 24.15
CA SER A 170 7.18 -9.56 24.46
C SER A 170 7.23 -8.21 25.18
N GLY A 171 6.07 -7.62 25.49
CA GLY A 171 5.97 -6.40 26.30
C GLY A 171 5.82 -5.12 25.49
N HIS A 172 5.59 -5.22 24.18
CA HIS A 172 5.26 -4.11 23.30
C HIS A 172 3.94 -4.37 22.55
N ASP A 173 3.27 -3.30 22.09
CA ASP A 173 2.04 -3.42 21.34
C ASP A 173 2.27 -4.08 19.98
N PHE A 174 3.41 -3.80 19.34
CA PHE A 174 3.73 -4.28 18.00
C PHE A 174 5.18 -4.70 17.84
N PHE A 175 5.38 -5.71 17.02
CA PHE A 175 6.68 -6.22 16.61
C PHE A 175 6.73 -6.32 15.08
N SER A 176 7.90 -6.11 14.49
CA SER A 176 8.15 -6.38 13.07
C SER A 176 9.63 -6.59 12.77
N SER A 177 9.89 -7.00 11.54
CA SER A 177 11.22 -7.03 10.92
C SER A 177 12.28 -7.76 11.73
N PRO A 178 12.03 -8.99 12.25
CA PRO A 178 13.09 -9.79 12.84
C PRO A 178 14.15 -10.09 11.76
N ARG A 179 15.42 -9.83 12.08
CA ARG A 179 16.55 -10.09 11.16
C ARG A 179 17.67 -10.73 11.92
N LEU A 180 17.97 -11.97 11.57
CA LEU A 180 19.06 -12.73 12.15
C LEU A 180 20.36 -12.36 11.45
N ARG A 181 21.42 -12.09 12.23
CA ARG A 181 22.76 -11.88 11.70
C ARG A 181 23.21 -13.13 10.92
N PRO A 182 23.99 -13.02 9.83
CA PRO A 182 24.38 -14.17 9.02
C PRO A 182 25.06 -15.33 9.78
N ASP A 183 25.75 -15.02 10.87
CA ASP A 183 26.37 -16.02 11.76
C ASP A 183 25.42 -16.61 12.83
N GLY A 184 24.16 -16.14 12.85
CA GLY A 184 23.12 -16.59 13.78
C GLY A 184 23.31 -16.16 15.23
N ARG A 185 24.26 -15.26 15.54
CA ARG A 185 24.61 -14.90 16.91
C ARG A 185 23.85 -13.69 17.45
N GLN A 186 23.24 -12.89 16.58
CA GLN A 186 22.47 -11.71 16.98
C GLN A 186 21.17 -11.62 16.20
N LEU A 187 20.13 -11.11 16.85
CA LEU A 187 18.84 -10.81 16.28
C LEU A 187 18.55 -9.31 16.44
N ALA A 188 18.17 -8.66 15.33
CA ALA A 188 17.60 -7.32 15.34
C ALA A 188 16.11 -7.40 15.05
N TRP A 189 15.30 -6.49 15.63
CA TRP A 189 13.86 -6.37 15.35
C TRP A 189 13.36 -4.96 15.67
N LEU A 190 12.17 -4.63 15.17
CA LEU A 190 11.47 -3.37 15.47
C LEU A 190 10.32 -3.61 16.43
N THR A 191 10.07 -2.59 17.29
CA THR A 191 8.85 -2.45 18.08
C THR A 191 8.32 -1.03 18.00
N TRP A 192 7.05 -0.87 18.24
CA TRP A 192 6.43 0.42 18.57
C TRP A 192 5.23 0.18 19.47
N ASP A 193 4.82 1.24 20.16
CA ASP A 193 3.72 1.21 21.10
C ASP A 193 2.75 2.34 20.81
N HIS A 194 1.49 2.13 21.14
CA HIS A 194 0.48 3.15 21.07
C HIS A 194 0.88 4.45 21.79
N PRO A 195 0.51 5.65 21.28
CA PRO A 195 -0.34 5.88 20.12
C PRO A 195 0.39 5.92 18.77
N ASN A 196 1.71 5.68 18.74
CA ASN A 196 2.51 5.78 17.54
C ASN A 196 2.13 4.71 16.51
N MET A 197 2.13 5.13 15.25
CA MET A 197 2.28 4.24 14.10
C MET A 197 3.79 4.04 13.81
N PRO A 198 4.18 2.98 13.09
CA PRO A 198 5.61 2.70 12.86
C PRO A 198 6.35 3.80 12.10
N TRP A 199 5.62 4.65 11.37
CA TRP A 199 6.16 5.82 10.68
C TRP A 199 6.21 7.10 11.53
N ASP A 200 5.61 7.11 12.71
CA ASP A 200 5.70 8.22 13.67
C ASP A 200 6.89 8.02 14.59
N GLY A 201 7.01 6.83 15.15
CA GLY A 201 8.11 6.42 15.99
C GLY A 201 8.17 4.91 16.18
N SER A 202 9.37 4.34 16.06
CA SER A 202 9.63 2.92 16.27
C SER A 202 11.04 2.71 16.82
N THR A 203 11.24 1.60 17.54
CA THR A 203 12.48 1.30 18.26
C THR A 203 13.17 0.09 17.63
N LEU A 204 14.45 0.23 17.30
CA LEU A 204 15.30 -0.86 16.82
C LEU A 204 16.02 -1.51 18.00
N TRP A 205 15.74 -2.77 18.19
CA TRP A 205 16.34 -3.64 19.20
C TRP A 205 17.43 -4.51 18.60
N LEU A 206 18.39 -4.87 19.43
CA LEU A 206 19.45 -5.83 19.16
C LEU A 206 19.67 -6.70 20.39
N ALA A 207 19.73 -8.03 20.20
CA ALA A 207 20.05 -8.99 21.26
C ALA A 207 21.01 -10.08 20.76
N ASP A 208 21.76 -10.68 21.68
CA ASP A 208 22.56 -11.87 21.40
C ASP A 208 21.68 -13.12 21.47
N VAL A 209 21.92 -14.08 20.57
CA VAL A 209 21.24 -15.37 20.52
C VAL A 209 22.10 -16.41 21.22
N ALA A 210 21.65 -16.90 22.37
CA ALA A 210 22.33 -17.93 23.15
C ALA A 210 22.33 -19.28 22.43
N ALA A 211 23.14 -20.24 22.92
CA ALA A 211 23.27 -21.56 22.31
C ALA A 211 21.94 -22.33 22.30
N ASP A 212 21.09 -22.14 23.31
CA ASP A 212 19.74 -22.72 23.39
C ASP A 212 18.70 -21.96 22.55
N GLY A 213 19.14 -20.88 21.89
CA GLY A 213 18.31 -20.06 21.02
C GLY A 213 17.49 -18.98 21.74
N THR A 214 17.64 -18.79 23.05
CA THR A 214 17.04 -17.66 23.78
C THR A 214 17.76 -16.35 23.48
N LEU A 215 17.07 -15.22 23.70
CA LEU A 215 17.67 -13.89 23.55
C LEU A 215 18.24 -13.40 24.87
N THR A 216 19.44 -12.82 24.83
CA THR A 216 20.10 -12.23 25.98
C THR A 216 20.64 -10.84 25.65
N GLY A 217 20.78 -9.97 26.65
CA GLY A 217 21.37 -8.65 26.46
C GLY A 217 20.60 -7.74 25.48
N ALA A 218 19.28 -7.88 25.41
CA ALA A 218 18.45 -7.04 24.54
C ALA A 218 18.63 -5.55 24.88
N ARG A 219 18.90 -4.74 23.85
CA ARG A 219 19.15 -3.30 23.99
C ARG A 219 18.62 -2.52 22.79
N ILE A 220 18.27 -1.27 23.04
CA ILE A 220 17.89 -0.33 21.98
C ILE A 220 19.17 0.19 21.30
N VAL A 221 19.18 0.23 19.97
CA VAL A 221 20.33 0.71 19.18
C VAL A 221 19.98 1.92 18.28
N ALA A 222 18.70 2.15 18.00
CA ALA A 222 18.22 3.34 17.29
C ALA A 222 16.70 3.49 17.47
N GLY A 223 16.16 4.64 17.04
CA GLY A 223 14.72 4.91 17.08
C GLY A 223 14.23 5.49 18.41
N GLY A 224 12.92 5.53 18.54
CA GLY A 224 12.20 6.08 19.69
C GLY A 224 10.83 6.63 19.29
N SER A 225 10.17 7.34 20.19
CA SER A 225 8.80 7.84 19.98
C SER A 225 8.67 8.94 18.91
N THR A 226 9.78 9.54 18.48
CA THR A 226 9.80 10.63 17.49
C THR A 226 10.72 10.34 16.30
N GLU A 227 11.24 9.13 16.20
CA GLU A 227 12.09 8.66 15.12
C GLU A 227 11.56 7.34 14.56
N SER A 228 11.29 7.29 13.27
CA SER A 228 10.84 6.10 12.57
C SER A 228 12.02 5.33 11.98
N ILE A 229 12.11 4.06 12.31
CA ILE A 229 13.07 3.11 11.74
C ILE A 229 12.36 2.21 10.73
N PHE A 230 12.98 2.00 9.58
CA PHE A 230 12.46 1.12 8.54
C PHE A 230 13.53 0.12 8.11
N GLN A 231 13.11 -1.14 7.92
CA GLN A 231 13.89 -2.23 7.36
C GLN A 231 15.30 -2.38 7.98
N PRO A 232 15.45 -2.83 9.24
CA PRO A 232 16.75 -3.32 9.70
C PRO A 232 17.21 -4.48 8.81
N GLU A 233 18.50 -4.52 8.44
CA GLU A 233 19.06 -5.56 7.60
C GLU A 233 20.56 -5.73 7.86
N TRP A 234 21.07 -6.94 7.82
CA TRP A 234 22.47 -7.24 8.03
C TRP A 234 23.25 -7.29 6.70
N SER A 235 24.38 -6.60 6.64
CA SER A 235 25.30 -6.79 5.53
C SER A 235 25.93 -8.18 5.59
N PRO A 236 26.49 -8.70 4.48
CA PRO A 236 27.24 -9.96 4.49
C PRO A 236 28.40 -9.98 5.48
N ALA A 237 28.96 -8.81 5.82
CA ALA A 237 30.00 -8.65 6.84
C ALA A 237 29.47 -8.61 8.29
N GLY A 238 28.16 -8.77 8.50
CA GLY A 238 27.55 -8.76 9.82
C GLY A 238 27.39 -7.37 10.44
N VAL A 239 27.33 -6.31 9.64
CA VAL A 239 27.05 -4.95 10.10
C VAL A 239 25.57 -4.65 9.93
N LEU A 240 24.91 -4.16 10.99
CA LEU A 240 23.49 -3.82 10.97
C LEU A 240 23.29 -2.47 10.25
N HIS A 241 22.35 -2.45 9.31
CA HIS A 241 21.91 -1.27 8.57
C HIS A 241 20.42 -1.06 8.79
N PHE A 242 19.94 0.17 8.59
CA PHE A 242 18.53 0.53 8.69
C PHE A 242 18.26 1.88 8.02
N ALA A 243 17.02 2.16 7.67
CA ALA A 243 16.60 3.51 7.31
C ALA A 243 16.02 4.21 8.55
N SER A 244 16.30 5.50 8.70
CA SER A 244 15.80 6.35 9.78
C SER A 244 15.43 7.73 9.27
N ASP A 245 14.34 8.30 9.78
CA ASP A 245 13.86 9.63 9.42
C ASP A 245 14.31 10.74 10.40
N ARG A 246 15.34 10.48 11.24
CA ARG A 246 15.89 11.42 12.24
C ARG A 246 16.33 12.78 11.68
N THR A 247 16.58 12.85 10.37
CA THR A 247 16.97 14.08 9.66
C THR A 247 15.86 14.67 8.81
N GLY A 248 14.60 14.26 9.05
CA GLY A 248 13.45 14.70 8.28
C GLY A 248 13.15 13.88 7.03
N TRP A 249 14.02 12.96 6.66
CA TRP A 249 13.89 12.04 5.52
C TRP A 249 14.38 10.66 5.92
N TRP A 250 13.73 9.59 5.49
CA TRP A 250 14.24 8.24 5.70
C TRP A 250 15.53 8.02 4.92
N ASN A 251 16.66 8.30 5.54
CA ASN A 251 17.99 8.03 4.99
C ASN A 251 18.57 6.72 5.52
N LEU A 252 19.56 6.15 4.83
CA LEU A 252 20.24 4.91 5.21
C LEU A 252 21.34 5.17 6.23
N TYR A 253 21.38 4.31 7.25
CA TYR A 253 22.39 4.32 8.32
C TYR A 253 22.98 2.93 8.49
N ARG A 254 24.18 2.87 9.06
CA ARG A 254 24.77 1.65 9.59
C ARG A 254 25.15 1.82 11.05
N LEU A 255 25.10 0.74 11.80
CA LEU A 255 25.55 0.74 13.19
C LEU A 255 27.06 0.47 13.23
N ASN A 256 27.83 1.44 13.73
CA ASN A 256 29.26 1.33 13.97
C ASN A 256 29.53 1.09 15.45
N GLY A 257 30.55 0.27 15.75
CA GLY A 257 30.91 -0.06 17.14
C GLY A 257 30.07 -1.17 17.74
N GLU A 258 30.41 -1.57 18.94
CA GLU A 258 29.73 -2.61 19.72
C GLU A 258 29.34 -2.08 21.11
N GLY A 259 28.35 -2.72 21.72
CA GLY A 259 27.90 -2.39 23.08
C GLY A 259 27.38 -0.97 23.24
N ALA A 260 27.82 -0.29 24.31
CA ALA A 260 27.40 1.07 24.64
C ALA A 260 27.99 2.17 23.72
N ASP A 261 29.07 1.87 23.01
CA ASP A 261 29.75 2.80 22.10
C ASP A 261 29.18 2.72 20.66
N ALA A 262 28.16 1.89 20.45
CA ALA A 262 27.51 1.77 19.15
C ALA A 262 26.85 3.10 18.75
N SER A 263 27.11 3.54 17.52
CA SER A 263 26.57 4.78 16.97
C SER A 263 26.06 4.61 15.54
N ALA A 264 25.00 5.30 15.19
CA ALA A 264 24.44 5.28 13.84
C ALA A 264 25.20 6.25 12.95
N GLN A 265 25.82 5.74 11.88
CA GLN A 265 26.49 6.53 10.85
C GLN A 265 25.57 6.67 9.63
N ALA A 266 25.29 7.90 9.21
CA ALA A 266 24.62 8.18 7.94
C ALA A 266 25.51 7.75 6.75
N LEU A 267 24.90 7.12 5.74
CA LEU A 267 25.61 6.60 4.58
C LEU A 267 25.56 7.56 3.39
N CYS A 268 24.39 8.15 3.12
CA CYS A 268 24.20 9.05 2.00
C CYS A 268 23.05 10.03 2.31
N PRO A 269 23.26 11.02 3.20
CA PRO A 269 22.21 11.97 3.56
C PRO A 269 21.74 12.79 2.35
N MET A 270 20.42 12.79 2.10
CA MET A 270 19.80 13.56 1.03
C MET A 270 18.31 13.76 1.28
N ASP A 271 17.72 14.76 0.61
CA ASP A 271 16.28 15.01 0.63
C ASP A 271 15.56 13.98 -0.26
N ALA A 272 15.50 12.74 0.24
CA ALA A 272 14.86 11.61 -0.42
C ALA A 272 14.50 10.51 0.59
N GLU A 273 13.51 9.70 0.25
CA GLU A 273 12.99 8.63 1.10
C GLU A 273 13.57 7.27 0.69
N PHE A 274 14.48 6.72 1.46
CA PHE A 274 14.96 5.33 1.35
C PHE A 274 14.10 4.36 2.14
N GLY A 275 13.13 4.86 2.89
CA GLY A 275 12.09 4.11 3.59
C GLY A 275 10.70 4.54 3.15
N GLN A 276 9.71 3.94 3.77
CA GLN A 276 8.30 4.25 3.52
C GLN A 276 7.45 3.89 4.74
N ALA A 277 6.20 4.37 4.80
CA ALA A 277 5.27 4.00 5.87
C ALA A 277 5.01 2.48 5.85
N GLN A 278 5.33 1.80 6.95
CA GLN A 278 5.25 0.34 7.06
C GLN A 278 3.83 -0.11 7.40
N TRP A 279 2.96 -0.08 6.39
CA TRP A 279 1.59 -0.58 6.52
C TRP A 279 1.48 -2.10 6.61
N VAL A 280 2.44 -2.80 6.00
CA VAL A 280 2.45 -4.26 5.89
C VAL A 280 3.84 -4.80 6.23
N PHE A 281 3.91 -6.07 6.58
CA PHE A 281 5.18 -6.75 6.82
C PHE A 281 5.93 -7.03 5.52
N GLY A 282 7.26 -7.23 5.63
CA GLY A 282 8.11 -7.72 4.54
C GLY A 282 8.52 -6.68 3.49
N MET A 283 8.10 -5.40 3.66
CA MET A 283 8.50 -4.30 2.76
C MET A 283 10.02 -4.12 2.74
N SER A 284 10.57 -3.79 1.58
CA SER A 284 12.02 -3.59 1.44
C SER A 284 12.38 -2.60 0.35
N SER A 285 13.40 -1.79 0.62
CA SER A 285 13.93 -0.76 -0.25
C SER A 285 15.42 -0.91 -0.54
N TYR A 286 16.14 -1.80 0.14
CA TYR A 286 17.56 -2.02 -0.10
C TYR A 286 18.01 -3.45 0.25
N GLY A 287 19.19 -3.80 -0.20
CA GLY A 287 19.90 -5.03 0.12
C GLY A 287 21.36 -4.92 -0.30
N PHE A 288 22.13 -6.01 -0.20
CA PHE A 288 23.58 -6.01 -0.43
C PHE A 288 23.93 -6.86 -1.64
N ASP A 289 24.79 -6.35 -2.52
CA ASP A 289 25.37 -7.12 -3.62
C ASP A 289 26.47 -8.06 -3.10
N GLY A 290 26.97 -8.94 -3.98
CA GLY A 290 28.04 -9.91 -3.65
C GLY A 290 29.38 -9.28 -3.25
N ARG A 291 29.53 -7.95 -3.40
CA ARG A 291 30.72 -7.18 -2.99
C ARG A 291 30.47 -6.38 -1.70
N GLY A 292 29.27 -6.47 -1.16
CA GLY A 292 28.86 -5.74 0.04
C GLY A 292 28.40 -4.31 -0.21
N ASN A 293 28.30 -3.85 -1.47
CA ASN A 293 27.68 -2.57 -1.77
C ASN A 293 26.17 -2.62 -1.52
N ILE A 294 25.58 -1.48 -1.19
CA ILE A 294 24.14 -1.38 -0.98
C ILE A 294 23.48 -1.07 -2.33
N VAL A 295 22.59 -1.95 -2.78
CA VAL A 295 21.66 -1.67 -3.87
C VAL A 295 20.36 -1.22 -3.25
N CYS A 296 19.87 -0.02 -3.60
CA CYS A 296 18.74 0.60 -2.95
C CYS A 296 17.80 1.29 -3.94
N THR A 297 16.56 1.44 -3.55
CA THR A 297 15.61 2.36 -4.15
C THR A 297 15.35 3.52 -3.21
N PHE A 298 15.13 4.70 -3.75
CA PHE A 298 14.68 5.86 -2.99
C PHE A 298 13.68 6.67 -3.80
N THR A 299 12.78 7.36 -3.10
CA THR A 299 11.79 8.24 -3.72
C THR A 299 12.20 9.69 -3.54
N GLN A 300 12.21 10.42 -4.64
CA GLN A 300 12.47 11.86 -4.68
C GLN A 300 11.44 12.52 -5.59
N ALA A 301 10.77 13.56 -5.10
CA ALA A 301 9.70 14.25 -5.83
C ALA A 301 8.63 13.29 -6.40
N GLY A 302 8.20 12.30 -5.60
CA GLY A 302 7.18 11.33 -5.97
C GLY A 302 7.60 10.24 -6.99
N ARG A 303 8.89 10.15 -7.35
CA ARG A 303 9.41 9.13 -8.29
C ARG A 303 10.49 8.29 -7.63
N SER A 304 10.40 6.98 -7.75
CA SER A 304 11.44 6.06 -7.29
C SER A 304 12.62 6.02 -8.26
N GLN A 305 13.80 5.84 -7.70
CA GLN A 305 15.06 5.69 -8.43
C GLN A 305 15.80 4.49 -7.86
N LEU A 306 16.50 3.74 -8.72
CA LEU A 306 17.40 2.67 -8.32
C LEU A 306 18.83 3.20 -8.24
N ALA A 307 19.56 2.80 -7.21
CA ALA A 307 20.95 3.21 -7.04
C ALA A 307 21.81 2.12 -6.37
N ARG A 308 23.11 2.29 -6.46
CA ARG A 308 24.12 1.57 -5.69
C ARG A 308 24.89 2.56 -4.83
N ILE A 309 25.10 2.24 -3.56
CA ILE A 309 26.02 2.96 -2.67
C ILE A 309 27.26 2.07 -2.46
N ASP A 310 28.42 2.59 -2.80
CA ASP A 310 29.69 1.90 -2.59
C ASP A 310 29.95 1.75 -1.07
N ALA A 311 30.25 0.54 -0.62
CA ALA A 311 30.38 0.21 0.81
C ALA A 311 31.55 0.94 1.50
N VAL A 312 32.57 1.37 0.75
CA VAL A 312 33.80 1.99 1.26
C VAL A 312 33.74 3.51 1.14
N THR A 313 33.46 3.99 -0.09
CA THR A 313 33.48 5.43 -0.39
C THR A 313 32.17 6.13 -0.03
N LEU A 314 31.10 5.38 0.19
CA LEU A 314 29.73 5.84 0.45
C LEU A 314 29.14 6.70 -0.68
N GLN A 315 29.74 6.64 -1.87
CA GLN A 315 29.22 7.36 -3.04
C GLN A 315 28.01 6.63 -3.62
N LEU A 316 26.95 7.39 -3.85
CA LEU A 316 25.74 6.91 -4.51
C LEU A 316 25.88 7.04 -6.03
N GLN A 317 25.69 5.95 -6.73
CA GLN A 317 25.58 5.89 -8.18
C GLN A 317 24.18 5.46 -8.60
N ARG A 318 23.46 6.31 -9.33
CA ARG A 318 22.14 5.99 -9.88
C ARG A 318 22.25 4.93 -10.97
N ILE A 319 21.33 3.97 -10.96
CA ILE A 319 21.17 2.94 -11.99
C ILE A 319 19.95 3.33 -12.84
N ALA A 320 20.18 3.63 -14.10
CA ALA A 320 19.12 4.04 -15.01
C ALA A 320 18.15 2.89 -15.27
N THR A 321 16.85 3.14 -15.10
CA THR A 321 15.77 2.22 -15.41
C THR A 321 14.61 2.98 -16.06
N SER A 322 13.70 2.25 -16.71
CA SER A 322 12.45 2.81 -17.23
C SER A 322 11.33 2.87 -16.18
N PHE A 323 11.61 2.46 -14.95
CA PHE A 323 10.62 2.38 -13.88
C PHE A 323 10.57 3.69 -13.08
N CYS A 324 9.38 4.14 -12.77
CA CYS A 324 9.11 5.33 -11.96
C CYS A 324 8.64 4.98 -10.54
N THR A 325 8.31 3.70 -10.29
CA THR A 325 8.11 3.14 -8.96
C THR A 325 8.88 1.84 -8.85
N ILE A 326 9.48 1.59 -7.69
CA ILE A 326 10.24 0.39 -7.38
C ILE A 326 9.91 0.00 -5.94
N SER A 327 9.36 -1.20 -5.74
CA SER A 327 9.03 -1.74 -4.43
C SER A 327 9.50 -3.18 -4.28
N ASP A 328 9.51 -3.68 -3.04
CA ASP A 328 9.89 -5.05 -2.71
C ASP A 328 11.28 -5.45 -3.25
N LEU A 329 12.24 -4.53 -3.21
CA LEU A 329 13.58 -4.76 -3.71
C LEU A 329 14.30 -5.83 -2.88
N LYS A 330 14.75 -6.89 -3.55
CA LYS A 330 15.60 -7.93 -2.99
C LYS A 330 16.88 -8.05 -3.82
N VAL A 331 18.01 -8.23 -3.15
CA VAL A 331 19.32 -8.30 -3.79
C VAL A 331 19.94 -9.67 -3.52
N GLY A 332 20.41 -10.31 -4.56
CA GLY A 332 21.00 -11.67 -4.51
C GLY A 332 22.29 -11.75 -5.31
N GLY A 333 23.44 -11.46 -4.66
CA GLY A 333 24.76 -11.55 -5.33
C GLY A 333 24.89 -10.56 -6.48
N ASP A 334 24.84 -11.07 -7.72
CA ASP A 334 25.05 -10.25 -8.93
C ASP A 334 23.75 -9.76 -9.59
N PHE A 335 22.60 -9.93 -8.93
CA PHE A 335 21.33 -9.45 -9.45
C PHE A 335 20.45 -8.85 -8.34
N ALA A 336 19.45 -8.08 -8.74
CA ALA A 336 18.36 -7.67 -7.88
C ALA A 336 17.03 -8.00 -8.55
N ALA A 337 15.99 -8.19 -7.72
CA ALA A 337 14.62 -8.35 -8.17
C ALA A 337 13.71 -7.36 -7.43
N PHE A 338 12.75 -6.79 -8.14
CA PHE A 338 11.83 -5.80 -7.60
C PHE A 338 10.50 -5.78 -8.36
N ILE A 339 9.49 -5.16 -7.79
CA ILE A 339 8.27 -4.81 -8.52
C ILE A 339 8.49 -3.42 -9.10
N GLY A 340 8.56 -3.33 -10.43
CA GLY A 340 8.77 -2.09 -11.16
C GLY A 340 7.50 -1.62 -11.84
N GLY A 341 7.08 -0.37 -11.60
CA GLY A 341 6.01 0.31 -12.33
C GLY A 341 6.59 1.37 -13.28
N SER A 342 6.21 1.33 -14.54
CA SER A 342 6.51 2.39 -15.51
C SER A 342 5.30 3.30 -15.70
N ASP A 343 5.48 4.44 -16.35
CA ASP A 343 4.38 5.36 -16.66
C ASP A 343 3.55 4.94 -17.91
N ALA A 344 3.98 3.89 -18.61
CA ALA A 344 3.40 3.48 -19.89
C ALA A 344 2.88 2.04 -19.94
N ALA A 345 3.23 1.21 -18.95
CA ALA A 345 2.88 -0.21 -18.92
C ALA A 345 2.60 -0.68 -17.48
N PRO A 346 1.75 -1.73 -17.32
CA PRO A 346 1.46 -2.32 -16.03
C PRO A 346 2.72 -2.68 -15.26
N ALA A 347 2.63 -2.67 -13.91
CA ALA A 347 3.71 -3.11 -13.04
C ALA A 347 4.17 -4.53 -13.36
N ALA A 348 5.43 -4.82 -13.06
CA ALA A 348 6.01 -6.12 -13.35
C ALA A 348 7.00 -6.54 -12.26
N VAL A 349 7.15 -7.86 -12.05
CA VAL A 349 8.34 -8.40 -11.39
C VAL A 349 9.50 -8.31 -12.37
N VAL A 350 10.55 -7.65 -11.96
CA VAL A 350 11.74 -7.34 -12.77
C VAL A 350 12.98 -7.93 -12.11
N ARG A 351 13.85 -8.53 -12.91
CA ARG A 351 15.21 -8.88 -12.53
C ARG A 351 16.18 -7.92 -13.24
N ILE A 352 17.11 -7.37 -12.50
CA ILE A 352 18.21 -6.58 -13.06
C ILE A 352 19.54 -7.28 -12.75
N ASP A 353 20.37 -7.45 -13.75
CA ASP A 353 21.75 -7.88 -13.59
C ASP A 353 22.61 -6.70 -13.13
N LEU A 354 23.28 -6.83 -11.99
CA LEU A 354 24.02 -5.73 -11.37
C LEU A 354 25.40 -5.46 -11.99
N VAL A 355 25.84 -6.33 -12.91
CA VAL A 355 27.10 -6.17 -13.67
C VAL A 355 26.83 -5.51 -15.01
N THR A 356 25.89 -6.04 -15.78
CA THR A 356 25.54 -5.55 -17.12
C THR A 356 24.49 -4.46 -17.13
N LEU A 357 23.75 -4.31 -16.02
CA LEU A 357 22.58 -3.44 -15.84
C LEU A 357 21.40 -3.80 -16.77
N GLY A 358 21.41 -5.00 -17.35
CA GLY A 358 20.33 -5.51 -18.17
C GLY A 358 19.09 -5.84 -17.33
N CYS A 359 17.92 -5.35 -17.74
CA CYS A 359 16.63 -5.63 -17.10
C CYS A 359 15.86 -6.71 -17.84
N GLU A 360 15.32 -7.69 -17.11
CA GLU A 360 14.42 -8.72 -17.60
C GLU A 360 13.07 -8.63 -16.88
N VAL A 361 11.98 -8.53 -17.63
CA VAL A 361 10.62 -8.63 -17.08
C VAL A 361 10.27 -10.10 -16.89
N LEU A 362 10.12 -10.53 -15.65
CA LEU A 362 9.79 -11.90 -15.31
C LEU A 362 8.27 -12.18 -15.35
N ARG A 363 7.49 -11.20 -14.93
CA ARG A 363 6.04 -11.29 -14.84
C ARG A 363 5.39 -9.90 -14.90
N SER A 364 4.56 -9.65 -15.90
CA SER A 364 3.70 -8.47 -15.92
C SER A 364 2.47 -8.66 -15.04
N ALA A 365 2.03 -7.61 -14.36
CA ALA A 365 0.79 -7.60 -13.60
C ALA A 365 -0.46 -7.69 -14.50
N SER A 366 -0.33 -7.49 -15.80
CA SER A 366 -1.42 -7.66 -16.76
C SER A 366 -0.94 -8.45 -17.96
N SER A 367 -1.80 -9.35 -18.45
CA SER A 367 -1.62 -10.02 -19.74
C SER A 367 -2.11 -9.16 -20.92
N SER A 368 -2.86 -8.11 -20.63
CA SER A 368 -3.38 -7.18 -21.64
C SER A 368 -2.44 -6.01 -21.83
N THR A 369 -2.40 -5.52 -23.05
CA THR A 369 -1.72 -4.30 -23.46
C THR A 369 -2.72 -3.33 -24.08
N VAL A 370 -2.45 -2.06 -24.00
CA VAL A 370 -3.15 -1.01 -24.70
C VAL A 370 -2.16 -0.26 -25.58
N ASP A 371 -2.60 0.16 -26.76
CA ASP A 371 -1.77 0.99 -27.64
C ASP A 371 -1.32 2.26 -26.88
N ALA A 372 -0.06 2.62 -27.01
CA ALA A 372 0.52 3.79 -26.37
C ALA A 372 -0.24 5.10 -26.68
N ALA A 373 -0.93 5.16 -27.80
CA ALA A 373 -1.79 6.28 -28.18
C ALA A 373 -3.02 6.47 -27.27
N PHE A 374 -3.38 5.46 -26.46
CA PHE A 374 -4.45 5.55 -25.45
C PHE A 374 -3.91 5.79 -24.03
N VAL A 375 -2.60 5.88 -23.85
CA VAL A 375 -2.01 6.02 -22.51
C VAL A 375 -1.86 7.48 -22.13
N SER A 376 -2.65 7.93 -21.16
CA SER A 376 -2.45 9.20 -20.49
C SER A 376 -1.32 9.06 -19.45
N ARG A 377 -0.27 9.87 -19.58
CA ARG A 377 0.87 9.89 -18.67
C ARG A 377 0.72 10.99 -17.63
N ALA A 378 1.25 10.73 -16.45
CA ALA A 378 1.23 11.69 -15.36
C ALA A 378 2.04 12.96 -15.66
N GLU A 379 1.42 14.11 -15.54
CA GLU A 379 2.05 15.41 -15.36
C GLU A 379 2.14 15.68 -13.86
N ALA A 380 3.35 15.71 -13.29
CA ALA A 380 3.53 16.10 -11.90
C ALA A 380 3.27 17.62 -11.78
N ILE A 381 2.33 18.00 -10.93
CA ILE A 381 1.98 19.40 -10.65
C ILE A 381 2.20 19.73 -9.18
N THR A 382 2.61 20.97 -8.96
CA THR A 382 2.64 21.59 -7.63
C THR A 382 1.73 22.80 -7.67
N PHE A 383 0.85 22.94 -6.68
CA PHE A 383 -0.14 23.98 -6.64
C PHE A 383 -0.21 24.65 -5.26
N PRO A 384 -0.61 25.92 -5.19
CA PRO A 384 -0.77 26.63 -3.92
C PRO A 384 -1.95 26.06 -3.13
N THR A 385 -1.79 25.94 -1.83
CA THR A 385 -2.83 25.54 -0.90
C THR A 385 -2.91 26.48 0.30
N GLU A 386 -3.69 26.13 1.31
CA GLU A 386 -3.94 26.98 2.46
C GLU A 386 -2.65 27.32 3.23
N GLY A 387 -2.66 28.47 3.92
CA GLY A 387 -1.52 28.94 4.72
C GLY A 387 -0.29 29.35 3.92
N GLY A 388 -0.41 29.55 2.60
CA GLY A 388 0.73 29.89 1.72
C GLY A 388 1.64 28.69 1.42
N LEU A 389 1.17 27.49 1.71
CA LEU A 389 1.88 26.24 1.43
C LEU A 389 1.66 25.79 -0.02
N ALA A 390 2.36 24.74 -0.42
CA ALA A 390 2.16 24.05 -1.69
C ALA A 390 1.84 22.58 -1.43
N ALA A 391 0.98 22.00 -2.28
CA ALA A 391 0.71 20.58 -2.34
C ALA A 391 1.02 20.01 -3.72
N HIS A 392 1.04 18.69 -3.83
CA HIS A 392 1.49 17.96 -5.02
C HIS A 392 0.38 17.07 -5.55
N ALA A 393 0.34 16.87 -6.87
CA ALA A 393 -0.56 15.93 -7.50
C ALA A 393 0.00 15.44 -8.84
N LEU A 394 -0.66 14.41 -9.36
CA LEU A 394 -0.42 13.85 -10.69
C LEU A 394 -1.65 14.12 -11.54
N PHE A 395 -1.49 14.92 -12.58
CA PHE A 395 -2.55 15.25 -13.52
C PHE A 395 -2.44 14.37 -14.77
N TYR A 396 -3.60 13.88 -15.24
CA TYR A 396 -3.74 13.05 -16.43
C TYR A 396 -4.79 13.66 -17.35
N ALA A 397 -4.36 14.13 -18.53
CA ALA A 397 -5.27 14.65 -19.54
C ALA A 397 -6.05 13.53 -20.23
N PRO A 398 -7.25 13.80 -20.78
CA PRO A 398 -7.95 12.84 -21.62
C PRO A 398 -7.13 12.47 -22.87
N VAL A 399 -7.08 11.17 -23.18
CA VAL A 399 -6.34 10.66 -24.36
C VAL A 399 -7.12 9.55 -25.04
N ASN A 400 -7.51 9.79 -26.31
CA ASN A 400 -8.11 8.78 -27.17
C ASN A 400 -7.85 9.14 -28.64
N PRO A 401 -7.13 8.32 -29.42
CA PRO A 401 -6.79 8.65 -30.81
C PRO A 401 -7.98 8.64 -31.77
N GLY A 402 -9.15 8.15 -31.35
CA GLY A 402 -10.38 8.11 -32.16
C GLY A 402 -11.35 9.27 -31.92
N PHE A 403 -11.16 10.02 -30.81
CA PHE A 403 -12.13 11.02 -30.38
C PHE A 403 -11.48 12.35 -29.97
N THR A 404 -12.24 13.41 -30.08
CA THR A 404 -11.98 14.73 -29.52
C THR A 404 -13.27 15.30 -28.94
N GLY A 405 -13.15 16.11 -27.89
CA GLY A 405 -14.28 16.86 -27.34
C GLY A 405 -14.71 18.01 -28.27
N PRO A 406 -15.91 18.56 -28.06
CA PRO A 406 -16.35 19.77 -28.75
C PRO A 406 -15.40 20.94 -28.49
N ALA A 407 -15.10 21.75 -29.50
CA ALA A 407 -14.06 22.79 -29.44
C ALA A 407 -14.30 23.86 -28.35
N ALA A 408 -15.53 24.06 -27.89
CA ALA A 408 -15.90 25.01 -26.85
C ALA A 408 -16.01 24.37 -25.45
N GLU A 409 -15.78 23.06 -25.32
CA GLU A 409 -15.92 22.34 -24.07
C GLU A 409 -14.55 21.94 -23.47
N LEU A 410 -14.46 22.02 -22.17
CA LEU A 410 -13.34 21.47 -21.39
C LEU A 410 -13.76 20.12 -20.79
N PRO A 411 -12.81 19.19 -20.61
CA PRO A 411 -13.12 17.88 -20.06
C PRO A 411 -13.62 17.94 -18.62
N PRO A 412 -14.53 17.03 -18.22
CA PRO A 412 -14.86 16.82 -16.81
C PRO A 412 -13.63 16.35 -16.05
N LEU A 413 -13.58 16.68 -14.77
CA LEU A 413 -12.49 16.30 -13.87
C LEU A 413 -12.93 15.27 -12.85
N ILE A 414 -12.13 14.23 -12.65
CA ILE A 414 -12.18 13.34 -11.49
C ILE A 414 -10.98 13.65 -10.60
N VAL A 415 -11.23 14.09 -9.37
CA VAL A 415 -10.22 14.22 -8.33
C VAL A 415 -10.15 12.92 -7.55
N MET A 416 -8.96 12.34 -7.44
CA MET A 416 -8.71 11.13 -6.68
C MET A 416 -7.92 11.46 -5.43
N SER A 417 -8.26 10.77 -4.33
CA SER A 417 -7.53 10.83 -3.06
C SER A 417 -7.15 9.42 -2.64
N HIS A 418 -5.85 9.21 -2.37
CA HIS A 418 -5.38 7.90 -1.90
C HIS A 418 -5.86 7.59 -0.48
N GLY A 419 -5.86 6.30 -0.14
CA GLY A 419 -6.12 5.80 1.21
C GLY A 419 -4.89 5.92 2.12
N GLY A 420 -5.03 5.39 3.32
CA GLY A 420 -4.01 5.40 4.36
C GLY A 420 -4.54 6.07 5.63
N PRO A 421 -4.44 7.39 5.82
CA PRO A 421 -4.03 8.44 4.90
C PRO A 421 -2.51 8.62 4.71
N THR A 422 -1.66 8.03 5.54
CA THR A 422 -0.20 8.12 5.43
C THR A 422 0.31 7.20 4.32
N SER A 423 0.12 7.59 3.08
CA SER A 423 0.50 6.88 1.86
C SER A 423 0.86 7.88 0.76
N ALA A 424 0.95 7.47 -0.49
CA ALA A 424 1.11 8.37 -1.63
C ALA A 424 0.57 7.74 -2.91
N THR A 425 0.11 8.58 -3.84
CA THR A 425 -0.08 8.17 -5.22
C THR A 425 1.23 8.31 -6.01
N THR A 426 1.35 7.53 -7.09
CA THR A 426 2.58 7.42 -7.88
C THR A 426 2.31 7.56 -9.38
N PRO A 427 3.29 7.99 -10.19
CA PRO A 427 3.12 8.18 -11.63
C PRO A 427 3.12 6.88 -12.44
N ALA A 428 3.10 5.69 -11.80
CA ALA A 428 3.04 4.43 -12.50
C ALA A 428 1.71 4.25 -13.24
N PHE A 429 1.76 3.53 -14.35
CA PHE A 429 0.60 3.17 -15.13
C PHE A 429 -0.49 2.54 -14.26
N ASN A 430 -1.70 3.07 -14.36
CA ASN A 430 -2.86 2.61 -13.62
C ASN A 430 -4.04 2.41 -14.58
N TRP A 431 -4.51 1.18 -14.71
CA TRP A 431 -5.65 0.85 -15.57
C TRP A 431 -6.92 1.64 -15.21
N GLY A 432 -7.16 1.89 -13.92
CA GLY A 432 -8.31 2.69 -13.46
C GLY A 432 -8.24 4.13 -13.97
N ILE A 433 -7.05 4.75 -13.98
CA ILE A 433 -6.86 6.09 -14.58
C ILE A 433 -7.07 6.04 -16.09
N GLN A 434 -6.51 5.04 -16.80
CA GLN A 434 -6.71 4.88 -18.23
C GLN A 434 -8.18 4.62 -18.59
N TYR A 435 -8.93 3.95 -17.71
CA TYR A 435 -10.38 3.76 -17.87
C TYR A 435 -11.12 5.10 -18.03
N TRP A 436 -10.78 6.08 -17.20
CA TRP A 436 -11.39 7.40 -17.23
C TRP A 436 -10.85 8.27 -18.36
N THR A 437 -9.52 8.34 -18.53
CA THR A 437 -8.89 9.24 -19.50
C THR A 437 -9.22 8.89 -20.94
N THR A 438 -9.36 7.59 -21.27
CA THR A 438 -9.75 7.13 -22.60
C THR A 438 -11.23 7.38 -22.92
N ARG A 439 -12.05 7.75 -21.92
CA ARG A 439 -13.45 8.16 -22.06
C ARG A 439 -13.67 9.67 -22.07
N GLY A 440 -12.56 10.44 -22.05
CA GLY A 440 -12.64 11.90 -22.12
C GLY A 440 -12.63 12.60 -20.77
N PHE A 441 -12.40 11.90 -19.66
CA PHE A 441 -12.21 12.53 -18.35
C PHE A 441 -10.76 12.95 -18.16
N ALA A 442 -10.55 14.13 -17.59
CA ALA A 442 -9.30 14.44 -16.93
C ALA A 442 -9.30 13.83 -15.52
N VAL A 443 -8.14 13.41 -15.05
CA VAL A 443 -7.95 12.88 -13.68
C VAL A 443 -6.85 13.66 -12.99
N VAL A 444 -7.04 14.01 -11.73
CA VAL A 444 -5.98 14.47 -10.84
C VAL A 444 -5.93 13.59 -9.60
N ASP A 445 -4.78 12.98 -9.35
CA ASP A 445 -4.55 12.12 -8.19
C ASP A 445 -3.65 12.87 -7.21
N VAL A 446 -4.21 13.20 -6.02
CA VAL A 446 -3.64 14.21 -5.13
C VAL A 446 -2.77 13.55 -4.07
N ASN A 447 -1.50 14.00 -3.99
CA ASN A 447 -0.64 13.79 -2.83
C ASN A 447 -0.82 14.98 -1.87
N TYR A 448 -1.90 14.94 -1.08
CA TYR A 448 -2.24 15.97 -0.10
C TYR A 448 -1.21 16.06 1.03
N GLY A 449 -1.20 17.16 1.78
CA GLY A 449 -0.40 17.31 2.98
C GLY A 449 -0.68 16.17 3.97
N GLY A 450 0.33 15.38 4.28
CA GLY A 450 0.20 14.09 4.95
C GLY A 450 0.71 12.90 4.13
N SER A 451 0.84 13.07 2.80
CA SER A 451 1.38 12.02 1.93
C SER A 451 2.85 11.77 2.20
N THR A 452 3.29 10.51 1.93
CA THR A 452 4.69 10.09 1.99
C THR A 452 5.45 10.47 0.71
N GLY A 453 6.79 10.40 0.74
CA GLY A 453 7.61 10.70 -0.43
C GLY A 453 8.08 12.15 -0.55
N TYR A 454 7.73 12.98 0.42
CA TYR A 454 8.04 14.43 0.45
C TYR A 454 8.65 14.88 1.79
N GLY A 455 9.20 13.98 2.56
CA GLY A 455 9.80 14.22 3.87
C GLY A 455 8.81 14.18 5.03
N ARG A 456 9.38 14.12 6.26
CA ARG A 456 8.61 14.04 7.51
C ARG A 456 7.72 15.27 7.72
N ASP A 457 8.22 16.46 7.43
CA ASP A 457 7.45 17.70 7.62
C ASP A 457 6.18 17.73 6.75
N TYR A 458 6.28 17.24 5.51
CA TYR A 458 5.12 17.13 4.63
C TYR A 458 4.13 16.08 5.16
N ARG A 459 4.64 14.91 5.58
CA ARG A 459 3.84 13.83 6.16
C ARG A 459 3.11 14.29 7.43
N GLN A 460 3.75 15.10 8.26
CA GLN A 460 3.16 15.60 9.51
C GLN A 460 2.15 16.74 9.34
N ARG A 461 1.95 17.29 8.15
CA ARG A 461 0.90 18.30 7.90
C ARG A 461 -0.50 17.80 8.22
N LEU A 462 -0.71 16.49 8.20
CA LEU A 462 -2.00 15.90 8.53
C LEU A 462 -2.21 15.68 10.03
N ALA A 463 -1.17 15.83 10.87
CA ALA A 463 -1.26 15.66 12.31
C ALA A 463 -2.27 16.66 12.92
N GLY A 464 -3.32 16.12 13.57
CA GLY A 464 -4.44 16.90 14.08
C GLY A 464 -5.28 17.60 13.00
N GLN A 465 -5.08 17.34 11.70
CA GLN A 465 -5.69 18.08 10.59
C GLN A 465 -6.39 17.19 9.55
N TRP A 466 -6.56 15.89 9.79
CA TRP A 466 -7.28 15.00 8.89
C TRP A 466 -8.75 15.40 8.74
N GLY A 467 -9.25 15.39 7.53
CA GLY A 467 -10.56 15.94 7.15
C GLY A 467 -10.56 17.47 6.92
N VAL A 468 -9.37 18.11 7.00
CA VAL A 468 -9.16 19.53 6.70
C VAL A 468 -8.14 19.69 5.58
N VAL A 469 -6.88 19.36 5.84
CA VAL A 469 -5.77 19.54 4.88
C VAL A 469 -5.97 18.69 3.63
N ASP A 470 -6.31 17.41 3.78
CA ASP A 470 -6.59 16.51 2.67
C ASP A 470 -7.76 16.96 1.79
N VAL A 471 -8.80 17.53 2.41
CA VAL A 471 -9.97 18.09 1.73
C VAL A 471 -9.64 19.38 1.00
N ASP A 472 -8.93 20.30 1.66
CA ASP A 472 -8.54 21.58 1.07
C ASP A 472 -7.59 21.37 -0.10
N ASP A 473 -6.61 20.45 0.01
CA ASP A 473 -5.69 20.13 -1.06
C ASP A 473 -6.40 19.50 -2.27
N ALA A 474 -7.39 18.63 -2.05
CA ALA A 474 -8.21 18.05 -3.12
C ALA A 474 -9.01 19.14 -3.88
N VAL A 475 -9.61 20.06 -3.16
CA VAL A 475 -10.35 21.21 -3.75
C VAL A 475 -9.39 22.15 -4.47
N ASN A 476 -8.24 22.46 -3.88
CA ASN A 476 -7.27 23.40 -4.46
C ASN A 476 -6.59 22.83 -5.71
N ALA A 477 -6.34 21.51 -5.78
CA ALA A 477 -5.91 20.85 -7.01
C ALA A 477 -6.91 21.06 -8.15
N ALA A 478 -8.20 20.87 -7.88
CA ALA A 478 -9.25 21.07 -8.87
C ALA A 478 -9.38 22.53 -9.29
N ARG A 479 -9.33 23.48 -8.34
CA ARG A 479 -9.34 24.92 -8.62
C ARG A 479 -8.15 25.36 -9.47
N PHE A 480 -6.96 24.83 -9.16
CA PHE A 480 -5.74 25.12 -9.92
C PHE A 480 -5.90 24.69 -11.39
N LEU A 481 -6.39 23.46 -11.63
CA LEU A 481 -6.61 22.95 -12.98
C LEU A 481 -7.71 23.69 -13.74
N ALA A 482 -8.79 24.07 -13.06
CA ALA A 482 -9.85 24.90 -13.64
C ALA A 482 -9.32 26.30 -13.98
N GLY A 483 -8.55 26.93 -13.09
CA GLY A 483 -7.94 28.25 -13.29
C GLY A 483 -6.96 28.31 -14.46
N ARG A 484 -6.24 27.22 -14.76
CA ARG A 484 -5.38 27.14 -15.93
C ARG A 484 -6.13 26.72 -17.22
N GLY A 485 -7.47 26.54 -17.15
CA GLY A 485 -8.27 26.18 -18.32
C GLY A 485 -8.10 24.74 -18.80
N SER A 486 -7.66 23.83 -17.94
CA SER A 486 -7.43 22.41 -18.28
C SER A 486 -8.68 21.56 -18.15
N VAL A 487 -9.66 21.97 -17.32
CA VAL A 487 -10.86 21.19 -16.96
C VAL A 487 -12.07 22.08 -16.79
N ASN A 488 -13.26 21.49 -16.93
CA ASN A 488 -14.54 22.19 -16.73
C ASN A 488 -14.89 22.24 -15.23
N PRO A 489 -14.89 23.43 -14.59
CA PRO A 489 -15.22 23.55 -13.17
C PRO A 489 -16.67 23.17 -12.83
N ALA A 490 -17.58 23.15 -13.82
CA ALA A 490 -18.97 22.76 -13.63
C ALA A 490 -19.20 21.24 -13.78
N ARG A 491 -18.17 20.46 -14.09
CA ARG A 491 -18.23 18.98 -14.22
C ARG A 491 -17.07 18.35 -13.45
N THR A 492 -17.09 18.47 -12.12
CA THR A 492 -16.05 17.94 -11.24
C THR A 492 -16.63 16.89 -10.29
N ALA A 493 -15.98 15.74 -10.22
CA ALA A 493 -16.26 14.69 -9.27
C ALA A 493 -15.05 14.45 -8.36
N ILE A 494 -15.30 14.00 -7.13
CA ILE A 494 -14.25 13.52 -6.22
C ILE A 494 -14.49 12.04 -5.91
N ARG A 495 -13.41 11.24 -5.85
CA ARG A 495 -13.47 9.84 -5.46
C ARG A 495 -12.28 9.41 -4.63
N GLY A 496 -12.49 8.39 -3.80
CA GLY A 496 -11.42 7.78 -3.05
C GLY A 496 -11.88 6.52 -2.31
N GLY A 497 -10.91 5.75 -1.84
CA GLY A 497 -11.15 4.55 -1.03
C GLY A 497 -10.61 4.72 0.39
N SER A 498 -11.27 4.09 1.39
CA SER A 498 -10.83 4.15 2.79
C SER A 498 -10.69 5.60 3.28
N ALA A 499 -9.50 6.02 3.72
CA ALA A 499 -9.22 7.42 4.06
C ALA A 499 -9.53 8.40 2.91
N GLY A 500 -9.27 8.02 1.65
CA GLY A 500 -9.67 8.83 0.49
C GLY A 500 -11.20 8.89 0.31
N GLY A 501 -11.92 7.85 0.72
CA GLY A 501 -13.38 7.84 0.81
C GLY A 501 -13.90 8.79 1.88
N TYR A 502 -13.21 8.90 3.01
CA TYR A 502 -13.47 9.91 4.04
C TYR A 502 -13.25 11.32 3.50
N THR A 503 -12.10 11.58 2.87
CA THR A 503 -11.82 12.86 2.20
C THR A 503 -12.93 13.21 1.20
N THR A 504 -13.42 12.23 0.44
CA THR A 504 -14.56 12.41 -0.49
C THR A 504 -15.83 12.85 0.26
N LEU A 505 -16.22 12.12 1.31
CA LEU A 505 -17.42 12.45 2.09
C LEU A 505 -17.29 13.81 2.78
N CYS A 506 -16.12 14.13 3.35
CA CYS A 506 -15.84 15.46 3.92
C CYS A 506 -15.94 16.57 2.88
N ALA A 507 -15.38 16.37 1.68
CA ALA A 507 -15.43 17.36 0.61
C ALA A 507 -16.87 17.63 0.16
N LEU A 508 -17.71 16.60 0.04
CA LEU A 508 -19.13 16.75 -0.34
C LEU A 508 -20.00 17.32 0.79
N THR A 509 -19.56 17.22 2.03
CA THR A 509 -20.30 17.75 3.20
C THR A 509 -19.86 19.15 3.56
N PHE A 510 -18.55 19.44 3.58
CA PHE A 510 -18.00 20.67 4.13
C PHE A 510 -17.51 21.67 3.07
N ARG A 511 -17.52 21.29 1.79
CA ARG A 511 -17.16 22.14 0.65
C ARG A 511 -18.25 22.08 -0.42
N SER A 512 -18.33 23.09 -1.28
CA SER A 512 -19.36 23.20 -2.32
C SER A 512 -18.77 23.18 -3.75
N PHE A 513 -17.59 22.62 -3.93
CA PHE A 513 -16.90 22.66 -5.22
C PHE A 513 -17.31 21.50 -6.15
N PHE A 514 -17.47 20.29 -5.61
CA PHE A 514 -17.74 19.09 -6.41
C PHE A 514 -19.23 18.90 -6.69
N GLN A 515 -19.58 18.52 -7.93
CA GLN A 515 -20.94 18.24 -8.33
C GLN A 515 -21.41 16.85 -7.92
N CYS A 516 -20.50 15.91 -7.71
CA CYS A 516 -20.81 14.58 -7.19
C CYS A 516 -19.55 13.90 -6.66
N GLY A 517 -19.72 12.73 -6.04
CA GLY A 517 -18.58 11.90 -5.63
C GLY A 517 -18.88 10.42 -5.52
N ALA A 518 -17.80 9.63 -5.43
CA ALA A 518 -17.83 8.20 -5.21
C ALA A 518 -16.95 7.82 -4.01
N SER A 519 -17.57 7.29 -2.95
CA SER A 519 -16.86 6.81 -1.77
C SER A 519 -16.80 5.29 -1.78
N HIS A 520 -15.59 4.75 -1.85
CA HIS A 520 -15.32 3.33 -1.77
C HIS A 520 -14.92 2.99 -0.33
N TYR A 521 -15.73 2.22 0.38
CA TYR A 521 -15.49 1.81 1.77
C TYR A 521 -14.94 2.95 2.64
N GLY A 522 -15.52 4.15 2.50
CA GLY A 522 -15.09 5.36 3.19
C GLY A 522 -15.75 5.56 4.55
N ILE A 523 -15.14 6.41 5.36
CA ILE A 523 -15.53 6.67 6.74
C ILE A 523 -16.51 7.86 6.77
N GLY A 524 -17.71 7.67 7.30
CA GLY A 524 -18.71 8.71 7.52
C GLY A 524 -18.77 9.20 8.96
N ASP A 525 -18.34 8.35 9.91
CA ASP A 525 -18.38 8.58 11.35
C ASP A 525 -17.04 8.20 12.00
N LEU A 526 -16.28 9.20 12.42
CA LEU A 526 -14.99 9.01 13.09
C LEU A 526 -15.13 8.46 14.52
N GLU A 527 -16.24 8.78 15.21
CA GLU A 527 -16.48 8.28 16.57
C GLU A 527 -16.74 6.76 16.54
N ALA A 528 -17.52 6.29 15.56
CA ALA A 528 -17.74 4.87 15.36
C ALA A 528 -16.43 4.16 14.98
N LEU A 529 -15.62 4.76 14.07
CA LEU A 529 -14.33 4.21 13.70
C LEU A 529 -13.39 4.07 14.91
N ALA A 530 -13.30 5.10 15.76
CA ALA A 530 -12.45 5.07 16.96
C ALA A 530 -12.83 3.96 17.96
N ARG A 531 -14.13 3.57 17.99
CA ARG A 531 -14.61 2.49 18.86
C ARG A 531 -14.44 1.09 18.28
N ASP A 532 -14.57 0.96 16.97
CA ASP A 532 -14.83 -0.32 16.31
C ASP A 532 -13.67 -0.82 15.43
N THR A 533 -12.58 -0.04 15.27
CA THR A 533 -11.44 -0.42 14.45
C THR A 533 -10.52 -1.45 15.15
N HIS A 534 -9.65 -2.08 14.37
CA HIS A 534 -8.68 -3.08 14.84
C HIS A 534 -7.46 -2.47 15.56
N LYS A 535 -6.71 -3.29 16.31
CA LYS A 535 -5.58 -2.84 17.15
C LYS A 535 -4.60 -1.94 16.42
N PHE A 536 -4.18 -2.30 15.20
CA PHE A 536 -3.15 -1.56 14.47
C PHE A 536 -3.53 -0.09 14.25
N GLU A 537 -4.82 0.22 14.02
CA GLU A 537 -5.30 1.59 13.81
C GLU A 537 -6.04 2.19 15.03
N SER A 538 -6.23 1.44 16.11
CA SER A 538 -7.07 1.85 17.24
C SER A 538 -6.66 3.18 17.87
N ARG A 539 -5.38 3.56 17.77
CA ARG A 539 -4.84 4.83 18.26
C ARG A 539 -4.28 5.73 17.15
N TYR A 540 -4.41 5.32 15.88
CA TYR A 540 -3.96 6.12 14.75
C TYR A 540 -4.69 7.46 14.66
N LEU A 541 -5.97 7.47 14.96
CA LEU A 541 -6.78 8.68 14.99
C LEU A 541 -6.31 9.68 16.06
N ASP A 542 -5.64 9.26 17.12
CA ASP A 542 -5.08 10.15 18.13
C ASP A 542 -4.08 11.14 17.51
N GLY A 543 -3.26 10.67 16.57
CA GLY A 543 -2.34 11.53 15.82
C GLY A 543 -3.01 12.38 14.74
N LEU A 544 -4.04 11.83 14.10
CA LEU A 544 -4.72 12.48 12.97
C LEU A 544 -5.78 13.51 13.38
N ILE A 545 -6.45 13.31 14.51
CA ILE A 545 -7.55 14.13 15.02
C ILE A 545 -7.21 14.71 16.40
N GLY A 546 -6.83 13.81 17.32
CA GLY A 546 -6.57 14.10 18.72
C GLY A 546 -6.95 12.91 19.61
N PRO A 547 -6.45 12.87 20.87
CA PRO A 547 -6.64 11.72 21.77
C PRO A 547 -8.13 11.41 22.02
N TRP A 548 -8.55 10.17 21.74
CA TRP A 548 -9.88 9.68 22.06
C TRP A 548 -9.93 9.14 23.51
N PRO A 549 -10.98 9.42 24.33
CA PRO A 549 -12.17 10.25 24.02
C PRO A 549 -12.00 11.76 24.32
N ALA A 550 -10.84 12.21 24.78
CA ALA A 550 -10.63 13.60 25.21
C ALA A 550 -10.94 14.63 24.10
N ALA A 551 -10.66 14.29 22.84
CA ALA A 551 -10.92 15.11 21.66
C ALA A 551 -12.28 14.83 20.99
N GLN A 552 -13.25 14.18 21.65
CA GLN A 552 -14.53 13.75 21.07
C GLN A 552 -15.24 14.86 20.26
N ALA A 553 -15.19 16.10 20.73
CA ALA A 553 -15.78 17.23 20.01
C ALA A 553 -15.19 17.44 18.59
N LEU A 554 -13.89 17.15 18.40
CA LEU A 554 -13.25 17.21 17.08
C LEU A 554 -13.70 16.02 16.19
N TYR A 555 -13.81 14.82 16.76
CA TYR A 555 -14.35 13.64 16.04
C TYR A 555 -15.76 13.94 15.55
N HIS A 556 -16.63 14.47 16.41
CA HIS A 556 -17.98 14.89 16.04
C HIS A 556 -17.95 15.94 14.92
N ALA A 557 -17.16 17.00 15.08
CA ALA A 557 -17.09 18.12 14.14
C ALA A 557 -16.53 17.75 12.76
N ARG A 558 -15.77 16.63 12.67
CA ARG A 558 -15.17 16.14 11.44
C ARG A 558 -15.84 14.88 10.88
N SER A 559 -16.92 14.39 11.48
CA SER A 559 -17.71 13.27 10.98
C SER A 559 -18.79 13.77 10.02
N PRO A 560 -18.73 13.48 8.72
CA PRO A 560 -19.73 13.92 7.72
C PRO A 560 -21.16 13.57 8.10
N ILE A 561 -21.39 12.43 8.75
CA ILE A 561 -22.72 11.96 9.16
C ILE A 561 -23.44 12.92 10.13
N ASN A 562 -22.69 13.71 10.90
CA ASN A 562 -23.27 14.64 11.87
C ASN A 562 -23.71 15.99 11.25
N PHE A 563 -23.43 16.19 9.94
CA PHE A 563 -23.70 17.45 9.23
C PHE A 563 -24.42 17.21 7.91
N THR A 564 -25.35 16.26 7.90
CA THR A 564 -26.08 15.86 6.70
C THR A 564 -26.89 17.00 6.10
N GLU A 565 -27.27 18.02 6.89
CA GLU A 565 -27.88 19.26 6.42
C GLU A 565 -27.00 20.08 5.48
N ARG A 566 -25.69 19.90 5.53
CA ARG A 566 -24.72 20.57 4.64
C ARG A 566 -24.48 19.84 3.34
N LEU A 567 -24.87 18.58 3.24
CA LEU A 567 -24.75 17.80 2.00
C LEU A 567 -25.51 18.51 0.88
N SER A 568 -24.84 18.72 -0.24
CA SER A 568 -25.42 19.41 -1.40
C SER A 568 -25.19 18.67 -2.72
N SER A 569 -24.45 17.58 -2.69
CA SER A 569 -24.01 16.88 -3.90
C SER A 569 -24.41 15.40 -3.91
N PRO A 570 -24.85 14.89 -5.05
CA PRO A 570 -25.07 13.46 -5.29
C PRO A 570 -23.85 12.61 -4.98
N MET A 571 -24.06 11.36 -4.55
CA MET A 571 -22.96 10.43 -4.33
C MET A 571 -23.31 8.97 -4.59
N ILE A 572 -22.30 8.17 -4.93
CA ILE A 572 -22.36 6.72 -4.97
C ILE A 572 -21.45 6.14 -3.90
N LEU A 573 -21.96 5.16 -3.17
CA LEU A 573 -21.28 4.47 -2.08
C LEU A 573 -21.07 3.01 -2.48
N LEU A 574 -19.84 2.50 -2.31
CA LEU A 574 -19.44 1.15 -2.70
C LEU A 574 -18.74 0.49 -1.51
N GLN A 575 -19.27 -0.66 -1.01
CA GLN A 575 -18.86 -1.23 0.26
C GLN A 575 -18.79 -2.76 0.21
N GLY A 576 -17.75 -3.34 0.82
CA GLY A 576 -17.65 -4.78 1.08
C GLY A 576 -18.40 -5.16 2.35
N LEU A 577 -19.19 -6.26 2.32
CA LEU A 577 -19.98 -6.70 3.48
C LEU A 577 -19.13 -7.32 4.60
N GLU A 578 -17.92 -7.79 4.27
CA GLU A 578 -17.00 -8.42 5.25
C GLU A 578 -15.89 -7.47 5.70
N ASP A 579 -16.04 -6.16 5.44
CA ASP A 579 -15.07 -5.13 5.82
C ASP A 579 -15.03 -4.97 7.35
N LYS A 580 -13.84 -5.21 7.94
CA LYS A 580 -13.57 -5.07 9.38
C LYS A 580 -12.78 -3.80 9.71
N ALA A 581 -12.18 -3.15 8.73
CA ALA A 581 -11.49 -1.88 8.92
C ALA A 581 -12.51 -0.72 8.94
N VAL A 582 -13.42 -0.68 7.94
CA VAL A 582 -14.53 0.27 7.90
C VAL A 582 -15.85 -0.52 7.80
N PRO A 583 -16.58 -0.70 8.90
CA PRO A 583 -17.80 -1.51 8.91
C PRO A 583 -18.88 -1.02 7.93
N PRO A 584 -19.64 -1.95 7.29
CA PRO A 584 -20.66 -1.61 6.29
C PRO A 584 -21.75 -0.64 6.78
N ALA A 585 -22.01 -0.60 8.09
CA ALA A 585 -22.95 0.35 8.69
C ALA A 585 -22.60 1.82 8.40
N GLN A 586 -21.33 2.14 8.19
CA GLN A 586 -20.86 3.50 7.83
C GLN A 586 -21.43 3.93 6.47
N ALA A 587 -21.31 3.07 5.44
CA ALA A 587 -21.86 3.35 4.12
C ALA A 587 -23.39 3.41 4.13
N GLN A 588 -24.04 2.49 4.88
CA GLN A 588 -25.51 2.46 5.01
C GLN A 588 -26.03 3.75 5.67
N ALA A 589 -25.42 4.19 6.75
CA ALA A 589 -25.83 5.42 7.45
C ALA A 589 -25.72 6.66 6.54
N MET A 590 -24.61 6.78 5.79
CA MET A 590 -24.45 7.88 4.82
C MET A 590 -25.47 7.81 3.70
N PHE A 591 -25.73 6.61 3.15
CA PHE A 591 -26.77 6.42 2.13
C PHE A 591 -28.15 6.89 2.62
N ASP A 592 -28.56 6.45 3.80
CA ASP A 592 -29.86 6.80 4.38
C ASP A 592 -29.99 8.32 4.62
N ALA A 593 -28.91 8.96 5.09
CA ALA A 593 -28.88 10.39 5.30
C ALA A 593 -29.02 11.20 3.99
N VAL A 594 -28.28 10.83 2.94
CA VAL A 594 -28.33 11.48 1.63
C VAL A 594 -29.68 11.28 0.97
N ARG A 595 -30.23 10.06 1.06
CA ARG A 595 -31.56 9.71 0.54
C ARG A 595 -32.66 10.54 1.25
N ALA A 596 -32.61 10.62 2.57
CA ALA A 596 -33.58 11.39 3.37
C ALA A 596 -33.54 12.90 3.03
N LYS A 597 -32.38 13.40 2.59
CA LYS A 597 -32.23 14.78 2.14
C LYS A 597 -32.79 15.03 0.73
N GLY A 598 -33.19 14.02 0.00
CA GLY A 598 -33.69 14.14 -1.37
C GLY A 598 -32.60 14.35 -2.41
N LEU A 599 -31.34 14.06 -2.10
CA LEU A 599 -30.23 14.09 -3.06
C LEU A 599 -30.07 12.75 -3.76
N ALA A 600 -29.66 12.77 -5.03
CA ALA A 600 -29.42 11.55 -5.78
C ALA A 600 -28.31 10.72 -5.12
N VAL A 601 -28.61 9.48 -4.79
CA VAL A 601 -27.68 8.58 -4.09
C VAL A 601 -27.84 7.13 -4.56
N ALA A 602 -26.70 6.43 -4.67
CA ALA A 602 -26.65 4.99 -4.91
C ALA A 602 -25.79 4.29 -3.86
N LEU A 603 -26.15 3.04 -3.54
CA LEU A 603 -25.37 2.18 -2.64
C LEU A 603 -25.23 0.80 -3.26
N LEU A 604 -24.01 0.30 -3.38
CA LEU A 604 -23.71 -1.06 -3.78
C LEU A 604 -22.93 -1.76 -2.66
N MET A 605 -23.52 -2.86 -2.15
CA MET A 605 -22.92 -3.75 -1.17
C MET A 605 -22.44 -5.02 -1.85
N PHE A 606 -21.21 -5.46 -1.57
CA PHE A 606 -20.59 -6.61 -2.22
C PHE A 606 -20.29 -7.73 -1.24
N GLU A 607 -20.94 -8.88 -1.45
CA GLU A 607 -20.72 -10.09 -0.66
C GLU A 607 -19.32 -10.66 -0.92
N GLY A 608 -18.67 -11.18 0.15
CA GLY A 608 -17.35 -11.79 0.09
C GLY A 608 -16.21 -10.81 -0.15
N GLU A 609 -16.48 -9.51 -0.15
CA GLU A 609 -15.46 -8.46 -0.20
C GLU A 609 -15.22 -7.85 1.18
N GLN A 610 -13.96 -7.51 1.40
CA GLN A 610 -13.45 -6.94 2.63
C GLN A 610 -13.07 -5.47 2.39
N HIS A 611 -12.09 -4.95 3.16
CA HIS A 611 -11.54 -3.63 2.92
C HIS A 611 -10.73 -3.64 1.61
N GLY A 612 -11.31 -3.08 0.54
CA GLY A 612 -10.80 -3.13 -0.84
C GLY A 612 -11.29 -4.34 -1.65
N PHE A 613 -11.67 -4.08 -2.89
CA PHE A 613 -12.23 -5.09 -3.78
C PHE A 613 -11.15 -5.97 -4.42
N ARG A 614 -11.38 -7.28 -4.45
CA ARG A 614 -10.41 -8.28 -4.89
C ARG A 614 -10.94 -9.20 -5.97
N ARG A 615 -12.26 -9.43 -6.01
CA ARG A 615 -12.93 -10.31 -6.96
C ARG A 615 -13.17 -9.60 -8.28
N ALA A 616 -12.95 -10.29 -9.39
CA ALA A 616 -13.11 -9.70 -10.73
C ALA A 616 -14.50 -9.11 -10.97
N ALA A 617 -15.55 -9.84 -10.59
CA ALA A 617 -16.93 -9.37 -10.76
C ALA A 617 -17.21 -8.07 -10.00
N THR A 618 -16.68 -7.94 -8.78
CA THR A 618 -16.85 -6.73 -7.97
C THR A 618 -16.08 -5.55 -8.56
N ILE A 619 -14.82 -5.76 -8.96
CA ILE A 619 -13.99 -4.71 -9.58
C ILE A 619 -14.67 -4.18 -10.85
N GLN A 620 -15.18 -5.08 -11.70
CA GLN A 620 -15.91 -4.71 -12.91
C GLN A 620 -17.17 -3.91 -12.56
N ARG A 621 -18.03 -4.45 -11.69
CA ARG A 621 -19.30 -3.82 -11.33
C ARG A 621 -19.10 -2.45 -10.68
N ALA A 622 -18.11 -2.29 -9.83
CA ALA A 622 -17.80 -1.02 -9.16
C ALA A 622 -17.43 0.08 -10.18
N LEU A 623 -16.55 -0.22 -11.15
CA LEU A 623 -16.14 0.73 -12.19
C LEU A 623 -17.31 1.11 -13.12
N GLU A 624 -18.12 0.14 -13.53
CA GLU A 624 -19.27 0.36 -14.40
C GLU A 624 -20.38 1.14 -13.69
N ALA A 625 -20.64 0.83 -12.42
CA ALA A 625 -21.62 1.53 -11.59
C ALA A 625 -21.26 3.02 -11.43
N GLU A 626 -19.99 3.30 -11.16
CA GLU A 626 -19.49 4.67 -11.02
C GLU A 626 -19.60 5.45 -12.33
N LEU A 627 -19.22 4.84 -13.48
CA LEU A 627 -19.37 5.47 -14.80
C LEU A 627 -20.84 5.73 -15.14
N TYR A 628 -21.73 4.78 -14.84
CA TYR A 628 -23.18 4.96 -15.01
C TYR A 628 -23.69 6.12 -14.17
N PHE A 629 -23.30 6.19 -12.89
CA PHE A 629 -23.69 7.25 -11.97
C PHE A 629 -23.25 8.63 -12.50
N TYR A 630 -21.97 8.77 -12.89
CA TYR A 630 -21.47 10.02 -13.45
C TYR A 630 -22.20 10.41 -14.76
N GLY A 631 -22.54 9.42 -15.58
CA GLY A 631 -23.35 9.65 -16.80
C GLY A 631 -24.69 10.29 -16.48
N ARG A 632 -25.36 9.81 -15.43
CA ARG A 632 -26.65 10.35 -14.99
C ARG A 632 -26.54 11.76 -14.40
N ILE A 633 -25.47 12.04 -13.64
CA ILE A 633 -25.29 13.36 -12.99
C ILE A 633 -24.78 14.41 -13.99
N PHE A 634 -23.83 14.08 -14.86
CA PHE A 634 -23.22 15.03 -15.81
C PHE A 634 -23.97 15.11 -17.15
N GLY A 635 -25.00 14.29 -17.38
CA GLY A 635 -25.84 14.32 -18.58
C GLY A 635 -25.15 13.78 -19.82
N PHE A 636 -24.35 12.71 -19.71
CA PHE A 636 -23.78 11.98 -20.83
C PHE A 636 -24.19 10.50 -20.84
N THR A 637 -24.11 9.86 -22.01
CA THR A 637 -24.39 8.43 -22.16
C THR A 637 -23.08 7.69 -22.41
N PRO A 638 -22.63 6.83 -21.48
CA PRO A 638 -21.43 6.01 -21.69
C PRO A 638 -21.55 5.14 -22.95
N ALA A 639 -20.45 5.01 -23.68
CA ALA A 639 -20.42 4.08 -24.83
C ALA A 639 -20.47 2.63 -24.32
N GLY A 640 -21.27 1.80 -25.00
CA GLY A 640 -21.49 0.39 -24.65
C GLY A 640 -22.63 0.19 -23.66
N THR A 641 -22.90 -1.08 -23.34
CA THR A 641 -23.97 -1.45 -22.41
C THR A 641 -23.41 -1.56 -21.01
N ILE A 642 -23.97 -0.81 -20.07
CA ILE A 642 -23.67 -0.87 -18.64
C ILE A 642 -24.95 -1.28 -17.91
N GLU A 643 -24.84 -2.21 -16.99
CA GLU A 643 -25.94 -2.57 -16.11
C GLU A 643 -26.35 -1.36 -15.25
N PRO A 644 -27.60 -0.93 -15.30
CA PRO A 644 -28.07 0.22 -14.54
C PRO A 644 -27.83 0.08 -13.03
N VAL A 645 -27.67 1.22 -12.39
CA VAL A 645 -27.61 1.33 -10.94
C VAL A 645 -28.90 1.99 -10.46
N ALA A 646 -29.51 1.45 -9.41
CA ALA A 646 -30.61 2.13 -8.74
C ALA A 646 -30.06 3.40 -8.06
N ILE A 647 -30.56 4.55 -8.48
CA ILE A 647 -30.21 5.86 -7.92
C ILE A 647 -31.49 6.44 -7.33
N GLU A 648 -31.52 6.53 -6.01
CA GLU A 648 -32.62 7.15 -5.30
C GLU A 648 -32.63 8.67 -5.55
N ASN A 649 -33.81 9.30 -5.60
CA ASN A 649 -34.01 10.74 -5.79
C ASN A 649 -33.43 11.36 -7.09
N LEU A 650 -33.30 10.56 -8.15
CA LEU A 650 -32.81 11.04 -9.45
C LEU A 650 -33.94 11.21 -10.47
#